data_b287300b7ef69d8ac37b1b8cb5a4089f
#
_entry.id   b287300b7ef69d8ac37b1b8cb5a4089f
#
_cell.length_a   1.000
_cell.length_b   1.000
_cell.length_c   1.000
_cell.angle_alpha   90.00
_cell.angle_beta   90.00
_cell.angle_gamma   90.00
#
_symmetry.space_group_name_H-M   'P 1'
#
loop_
_entity.id
_entity.type
_entity.pdbx_description
1 polymer ?
#
loop_
_entity_poly.entity_id
_entity_poly.type
_entity_poly.pdbx_seq_one_letter_code
_entity_poly.pdbx_strand_id
1 'polypeptide(L)'
;MKKNIILLLIMLCLGVVHAYAQLYRYLETEDGLSSRRVISIGKDLKGYMWFLTLEGIDRYNGKQYKHYKLSVNDLPTQQFPNLNSLHIEDNGYIWVTGKNGYIFKYNTFQDTFDLVMSASDSIDSKKRLPFTHTNLDKSNHLWLCTKNKQYIYHTLNGTFTQLESPIQREVNYIAQGKGNQYFIGTNNNVYIAELYDNQLSVKTDSLLENFHVIQHLYYHEPTSSLVIGTLMDGFYVYNQTNRTLENIGNMKDVTINAITPAYHSNDKILIATDGNGVYELDMVTKNLQSYLSSNQDYSNQMNGDIIKDIHIDEEGRIWMAVFPYSITVFSDKYPEYKWMQNNKELHNSQASNQITYLLEDSDGDLWMATSNGICYYNTKTKQWKEMLSSQQQGNHEQNYVFISLCEPTPGTILVGGYMSGMYRINKKDMTPQYFTPQSIGLNHIRPDKYIRSIYRDEEGNVWAGGYYNFKRINLASGEVEHYSTEYPITYITSKNKEELWVGTINGLYKFNKRSKQFLEVSDSVNMGTVNTIFQDDDENTYIGTHGTGLWVYNSQTKSLTSFDTKNSALLCNNIYCILPGSKKGELIISTENELVCYKTQEKVFLSWTKEQGLLPAKFNTASGIRTRKGDILFGSDQGIIAIKGDFNLPRSFQSKLVLSDFNIHYQHITPGIENSPLEKPIDETESITLMHNQNIFSIDVSSINYDCPSRVLYSWKLEGFYDEWTKPSESHLIRYTNINPGKYTLKIRAILLDDGHIMEERQVQI
;
A
#
# COMPACT_ATOMS: atom_id res chain seq x y z
N MET A 1 5.87 35.44 37.27
CA MET A 1 6.25 35.49 35.86
C MET A 1 7.21 34.38 35.44
N LYS A 2 8.36 34.13 36.06
CA LYS A 2 9.29 33.05 35.62
C LYS A 2 8.70 31.64 35.68
N LYS A 3 7.84 31.30 36.67
CA LYS A 3 7.19 29.96 36.74
C LYS A 3 6.17 29.70 35.64
N ASN A 4 5.47 30.72 35.15
CA ASN A 4 4.49 30.61 34.06
C ASN A 4 5.16 30.54 32.69
N ILE A 5 6.36 31.10 32.52
CA ILE A 5 7.15 31.02 31.29
C ILE A 5 7.76 29.60 31.15
N ILE A 6 8.17 28.98 32.26
CA ILE A 6 8.67 27.59 32.25
C ILE A 6 7.53 26.60 31.98
N LEU A 7 6.32 26.84 32.50
CA LEU A 7 5.16 26.02 32.18
C LEU A 7 4.72 26.16 30.71
N LEU A 8 4.81 27.37 30.16
CA LEU A 8 4.53 27.63 28.73
C LEU A 8 5.59 27.01 27.81
N LEU A 9 6.87 27.03 28.21
CA LEU A 9 7.96 26.36 27.50
C LEU A 9 7.85 24.82 27.59
N ILE A 10 7.38 24.27 28.71
CA ILE A 10 7.13 22.83 28.85
C ILE A 10 5.89 22.41 28.05
N MET A 11 4.83 23.24 27.96
CA MET A 11 3.70 23.00 27.06
C MET A 11 4.08 23.14 25.58
N LEU A 12 5.02 24.02 25.22
CA LEU A 12 5.55 24.12 23.86
C LEU A 12 6.49 22.95 23.48
N CYS A 13 7.14 22.33 24.47
CA CYS A 13 7.97 21.12 24.22
C CYS A 13 7.17 19.80 24.17
N LEU A 14 5.93 19.78 24.68
CA LEU A 14 5.04 18.62 24.60
C LEU A 14 4.13 18.63 23.37
N GLY A 15 4.21 19.64 22.54
CA GLY A 15 3.43 19.81 21.31
C GLY A 15 4.15 19.45 20.02
N VAL A 16 5.27 18.72 20.06
CA VAL A 16 5.80 18.06 18.86
C VAL A 16 4.98 16.78 18.65
N VAL A 17 3.78 16.92 18.15
CA VAL A 17 3.07 15.86 17.47
C VAL A 17 4.01 15.42 16.34
N HIS A 18 4.64 14.27 16.49
CA HIS A 18 5.30 13.59 15.38
C HIS A 18 4.17 13.22 14.42
N ALA A 19 3.98 14.06 13.45
CA ALA A 19 3.08 13.77 12.37
C ALA A 19 3.73 12.67 11.51
N TYR A 20 3.34 11.44 11.76
CA TYR A 20 3.77 10.27 11.04
C TYR A 20 3.02 10.22 9.70
N ALA A 21 3.73 10.16 8.58
CA ALA A 21 3.10 9.91 7.30
C ALA A 21 2.60 8.47 7.27
N GLN A 22 1.32 8.31 7.08
CA GLN A 22 0.60 7.04 7.18
C GLN A 22 0.52 6.40 5.79
N LEU A 23 0.69 5.07 5.71
CA LEU A 23 0.71 4.36 4.44
C LEU A 23 -0.64 3.73 4.16
N TYR A 24 -1.27 4.19 3.09
CA TYR A 24 -2.54 3.68 2.62
C TYR A 24 -2.36 2.85 1.35
N ARG A 25 -2.99 1.69 1.32
CA ARG A 25 -3.19 0.88 0.12
C ARG A 25 -4.65 0.94 -0.26
N TYR A 26 -4.94 1.11 -1.55
CA TYR A 26 -6.30 1.14 -2.07
C TYR A 26 -6.58 -0.16 -2.82
N LEU A 27 -7.76 -0.75 -2.58
CA LEU A 27 -8.26 -1.91 -3.29
C LEU A 27 -9.52 -1.48 -4.03
N GLU A 28 -9.43 -1.48 -5.35
CA GLU A 28 -10.47 -0.96 -6.24
C GLU A 28 -11.05 -2.04 -7.16
N THR A 29 -12.07 -1.70 -7.93
CA THR A 29 -12.65 -2.62 -8.91
C THR A 29 -11.65 -3.01 -10.01
N GLU A 30 -10.67 -2.18 -10.27
CA GLU A 30 -9.57 -2.46 -11.21
C GLU A 30 -8.61 -3.54 -10.68
N ASP A 31 -8.51 -3.69 -9.36
CA ASP A 31 -7.76 -4.76 -8.71
C ASP A 31 -8.57 -6.07 -8.61
N GLY A 32 -9.85 -6.07 -9.01
CA GLY A 32 -10.72 -7.24 -9.04
C GLY A 32 -11.87 -7.26 -8.02
N LEU A 33 -12.08 -6.21 -7.24
CA LEU A 33 -13.23 -6.10 -6.33
C LEU A 33 -14.54 -6.00 -7.15
N SER A 34 -15.61 -6.72 -6.75
CA SER A 34 -16.86 -6.79 -7.51
C SER A 34 -17.63 -5.45 -7.56
N SER A 35 -17.52 -4.64 -6.50
CA SER A 35 -18.21 -3.35 -6.40
C SER A 35 -17.45 -2.36 -5.53
N ARG A 36 -17.48 -1.08 -5.91
CA ARG A 36 -16.94 0.01 -5.07
C ARG A 36 -17.72 0.25 -3.78
N ARG A 37 -18.96 -0.22 -3.70
CA ARG A 37 -19.79 -0.05 -2.50
C ARG A 37 -19.67 -1.25 -1.59
N VAL A 38 -18.70 -1.16 -0.68
CA VAL A 38 -18.48 -2.15 0.38
C VAL A 38 -19.35 -1.77 1.59
N ILE A 39 -20.06 -2.75 2.12
CA ILE A 39 -21.02 -2.59 3.23
C ILE A 39 -20.38 -3.04 4.54
N SER A 40 -19.68 -4.18 4.52
CA SER A 40 -19.08 -4.77 5.71
C SER A 40 -17.81 -5.53 5.37
N ILE A 41 -16.87 -5.57 6.31
CA ILE A 41 -15.55 -6.20 6.20
C ILE A 41 -15.38 -7.18 7.36
N GLY A 42 -14.84 -8.37 7.05
CA GLY A 42 -14.49 -9.34 8.08
C GLY A 42 -13.34 -10.23 7.66
N LYS A 43 -12.72 -10.89 8.63
CA LYS A 43 -11.62 -11.84 8.41
C LYS A 43 -11.98 -13.20 8.99
N ASP A 44 -11.79 -14.27 8.22
CA ASP A 44 -12.07 -15.63 8.70
C ASP A 44 -10.87 -16.28 9.41
N LEU A 45 -11.08 -17.43 10.03
CA LEU A 45 -10.03 -18.17 10.73
C LEU A 45 -8.93 -18.72 9.81
N LYS A 46 -9.21 -18.87 8.52
CA LYS A 46 -8.22 -19.26 7.52
C LYS A 46 -7.33 -18.07 7.13
N GLY A 47 -7.74 -16.85 7.48
CA GLY A 47 -7.04 -15.60 7.24
C GLY A 47 -7.52 -14.85 6.01
N TYR A 48 -8.53 -15.32 5.27
CA TYR A 48 -9.12 -14.58 4.16
C TYR A 48 -9.87 -13.35 4.63
N MET A 49 -9.72 -12.25 3.89
CA MET A 49 -10.60 -11.10 4.03
C MET A 49 -11.88 -11.30 3.23
N TRP A 50 -13.00 -10.94 3.82
CA TRP A 50 -14.32 -11.02 3.22
C TRP A 50 -14.94 -9.63 3.14
N PHE A 51 -15.47 -9.30 1.97
CA PHE A 51 -16.07 -8.00 1.69
C PHE A 51 -17.51 -8.20 1.23
N LEU A 52 -18.44 -7.72 2.01
CA LEU A 52 -19.83 -7.66 1.60
C LEU A 52 -20.04 -6.42 0.75
N THR A 53 -20.48 -6.62 -0.49
CA THR A 53 -20.74 -5.54 -1.44
C THR A 53 -22.19 -5.52 -1.88
N LEU A 54 -22.59 -4.51 -2.66
CA LEU A 54 -23.94 -4.47 -3.24
C LEU A 54 -24.17 -5.56 -4.30
N GLU A 55 -23.12 -6.09 -4.92
CA GLU A 55 -23.20 -7.09 -6.00
C GLU A 55 -22.98 -8.52 -5.54
N GLY A 56 -22.63 -8.73 -4.26
CA GLY A 56 -22.34 -10.04 -3.68
C GLY A 56 -21.28 -9.98 -2.61
N ILE A 57 -20.55 -11.07 -2.49
CA ILE A 57 -19.51 -11.23 -1.47
C ILE A 57 -18.21 -11.54 -2.19
N ASP A 58 -17.14 -10.88 -1.77
CA ASP A 58 -15.79 -11.12 -2.26
C ASP A 58 -14.93 -11.71 -1.16
N ARG A 59 -14.24 -12.82 -1.45
CA ARG A 59 -13.18 -13.38 -0.62
C ARG A 59 -11.82 -13.01 -1.23
N TYR A 60 -10.91 -12.50 -0.41
CA TYR A 60 -9.62 -11.97 -0.84
C TYR A 60 -8.46 -12.61 -0.06
N ASN A 61 -7.38 -13.04 -0.75
CA ASN A 61 -6.20 -13.66 -0.16
C ASN A 61 -4.95 -12.77 -0.13
N GLY A 62 -5.08 -11.51 -0.57
CA GLY A 62 -3.96 -10.59 -0.77
C GLY A 62 -3.62 -10.35 -2.24
N LYS A 63 -3.84 -11.34 -3.12
CA LYS A 63 -3.56 -11.26 -4.56
C LYS A 63 -4.79 -11.42 -5.44
N GLN A 64 -5.70 -12.31 -5.08
CA GLN A 64 -6.85 -12.71 -5.91
C GLN A 64 -8.15 -12.56 -5.16
N TYR A 65 -9.21 -12.23 -5.90
CA TYR A 65 -10.58 -12.21 -5.42
C TYR A 65 -11.35 -13.42 -5.94
N LYS A 66 -12.18 -14.02 -5.06
CA LYS A 66 -13.22 -14.97 -5.46
C LYS A 66 -14.58 -14.35 -5.16
N HIS A 67 -15.45 -14.30 -6.18
CA HIS A 67 -16.76 -13.66 -6.11
C HIS A 67 -17.86 -14.70 -5.88
N TYR A 68 -18.75 -14.41 -4.93
CA TYR A 68 -19.92 -15.22 -4.62
C TYR A 68 -21.17 -14.41 -4.88
N LYS A 69 -21.94 -14.80 -5.90
CA LYS A 69 -23.23 -14.22 -6.21
C LYS A 69 -24.31 -14.99 -5.46
N LEU A 70 -25.05 -14.31 -4.59
CA LEU A 70 -26.16 -14.91 -3.87
C LEU A 70 -27.41 -14.80 -4.73
N SER A 71 -27.98 -15.95 -5.12
CA SER A 71 -29.22 -16.02 -5.86
C SER A 71 -30.30 -16.70 -5.04
N VAL A 72 -31.52 -16.21 -5.15
CA VAL A 72 -32.72 -16.82 -4.58
C VAL A 72 -33.69 -17.08 -5.70
N ASN A 73 -34.11 -18.35 -5.88
CA ASN A 73 -34.95 -18.79 -6.98
C ASN A 73 -36.30 -18.08 -7.04
N ASP A 74 -36.76 -17.52 -5.92
CA ASP A 74 -38.04 -16.81 -5.78
C ASP A 74 -38.00 -15.31 -6.07
N LEU A 75 -36.82 -14.78 -6.36
CA LEU A 75 -36.68 -13.35 -6.73
C LEU A 75 -36.76 -13.20 -8.25
N PRO A 76 -37.48 -12.18 -8.77
CA PRO A 76 -37.35 -11.80 -10.16
C PRO A 76 -35.88 -11.62 -10.53
N THR A 77 -35.51 -12.05 -11.71
CA THR A 77 -34.10 -12.11 -12.23
C THR A 77 -33.30 -10.80 -12.17
N GLN A 78 -33.89 -9.71 -11.68
CA GLN A 78 -33.29 -8.38 -11.53
C GLN A 78 -33.20 -7.90 -10.08
N GLN A 79 -33.62 -8.67 -9.07
CA GLN A 79 -33.53 -8.27 -7.68
C GLN A 79 -32.51 -9.11 -6.92
N PHE A 80 -31.44 -8.47 -6.51
CA PHE A 80 -30.49 -9.04 -5.54
C PHE A 80 -31.12 -9.07 -4.13
N PRO A 81 -30.66 -9.97 -3.23
CA PRO A 81 -31.23 -10.16 -1.89
C PRO A 81 -31.09 -8.95 -0.94
N ASN A 82 -30.71 -7.77 -1.41
CA ASN A 82 -30.49 -6.53 -0.64
C ASN A 82 -29.69 -6.79 0.63
N LEU A 83 -28.44 -7.23 0.44
CA LEU A 83 -27.53 -7.66 1.50
C LEU A 83 -27.27 -6.52 2.50
N ASN A 84 -27.18 -6.87 3.78
CA ASN A 84 -27.12 -5.90 4.86
C ASN A 84 -25.91 -6.07 5.77
N SER A 85 -25.57 -7.28 6.18
CA SER A 85 -24.52 -7.53 7.17
C SER A 85 -23.79 -8.84 6.90
N LEU A 86 -22.50 -8.84 7.19
CA LEU A 86 -21.62 -9.99 7.22
C LEU A 86 -21.26 -10.27 8.68
N HIS A 87 -21.40 -11.51 9.11
CA HIS A 87 -21.06 -11.95 10.46
C HIS A 87 -20.15 -13.16 10.38
N ILE A 88 -19.07 -13.13 11.13
CA ILE A 88 -18.09 -14.22 11.22
C ILE A 88 -18.01 -14.66 12.68
N GLU A 89 -18.30 -15.93 12.95
CA GLU A 89 -18.21 -16.52 14.27
C GLU A 89 -16.76 -16.86 14.66
N ASP A 90 -16.49 -16.91 15.96
CA ASP A 90 -15.19 -17.34 16.50
C ASP A 90 -14.84 -18.78 16.11
N ASN A 91 -15.82 -19.61 15.77
CA ASN A 91 -15.64 -20.98 15.25
C ASN A 91 -15.43 -21.04 13.72
N GLY A 92 -15.43 -19.89 13.04
CA GLY A 92 -15.17 -19.76 11.60
C GLY A 92 -16.40 -19.84 10.70
N TYR A 93 -17.62 -19.99 11.22
CA TYR A 93 -18.82 -19.92 10.38
C TYR A 93 -19.05 -18.49 9.91
N ILE A 94 -19.44 -18.36 8.64
CA ILE A 94 -19.69 -17.08 7.99
C ILE A 94 -21.18 -17.01 7.62
N TRP A 95 -21.81 -15.93 8.04
CA TRP A 95 -23.22 -15.65 7.83
C TRP A 95 -23.39 -14.34 7.08
N VAL A 96 -24.33 -14.31 6.17
CA VAL A 96 -24.73 -13.11 5.46
C VAL A 96 -26.23 -12.95 5.55
N THR A 97 -26.67 -11.73 5.91
CA THR A 97 -28.09 -11.41 6.04
C THR A 97 -28.51 -10.36 5.01
N GLY A 98 -29.76 -10.44 4.59
CA GLY A 98 -30.39 -9.48 3.69
C GLY A 98 -31.58 -8.80 4.34
N LYS A 99 -31.79 -7.50 4.05
CA LYS A 99 -32.95 -6.72 4.54
C LYS A 99 -34.31 -7.36 4.21
N ASN A 100 -34.33 -8.20 3.15
CA ASN A 100 -35.55 -8.90 2.73
C ASN A 100 -35.84 -10.19 3.55
N GLY A 101 -35.09 -10.44 4.64
CA GLY A 101 -35.31 -11.60 5.51
C GLY A 101 -34.58 -12.87 5.07
N TYR A 102 -33.54 -12.75 4.24
CA TYR A 102 -32.71 -13.89 3.84
C TYR A 102 -31.51 -14.05 4.76
N ILE A 103 -31.19 -15.30 5.08
CA ILE A 103 -29.99 -15.71 5.83
C ILE A 103 -29.25 -16.74 5.01
N PHE A 104 -27.99 -16.45 4.72
CA PHE A 104 -27.08 -17.35 4.02
C PHE A 104 -25.95 -17.78 4.95
N LYS A 105 -25.55 -19.04 4.83
CA LYS A 105 -24.37 -19.59 5.51
C LYS A 105 -23.34 -20.03 4.47
N TYR A 106 -22.08 -19.70 4.71
CA TYR A 106 -21.01 -20.19 3.88
C TYR A 106 -20.80 -21.70 4.11
N ASN A 107 -20.84 -22.45 3.02
CA ASN A 107 -20.61 -23.88 2.97
C ASN A 107 -19.15 -24.14 2.56
N THR A 108 -18.33 -24.50 3.52
CA THR A 108 -16.89 -24.78 3.30
C THR A 108 -16.66 -26.02 2.44
N PHE A 109 -17.61 -26.98 2.41
CA PHE A 109 -17.51 -28.21 1.63
C PHE A 109 -17.67 -27.96 0.12
N GLN A 110 -18.58 -27.07 -0.24
CA GLN A 110 -18.90 -26.78 -1.64
C GLN A 110 -18.30 -25.45 -2.12
N ASP A 111 -17.69 -24.68 -1.21
CA ASP A 111 -17.19 -23.33 -1.44
C ASP A 111 -18.27 -22.40 -2.06
N THR A 112 -19.47 -22.43 -1.44
CA THR A 112 -20.68 -21.68 -1.85
C THR A 112 -21.38 -21.12 -0.64
N PHE A 113 -22.39 -20.28 -0.87
CA PHE A 113 -23.30 -19.84 0.19
C PHE A 113 -24.65 -20.54 0.03
N ASP A 114 -25.08 -21.22 1.08
CA ASP A 114 -26.36 -21.90 1.13
C ASP A 114 -27.41 -20.99 1.77
N LEU A 115 -28.61 -20.95 1.20
CA LEU A 115 -29.77 -20.28 1.80
C LEU A 115 -30.24 -21.14 2.98
N VAL A 116 -30.10 -20.62 4.21
CA VAL A 116 -30.52 -21.31 5.44
C VAL A 116 -31.96 -20.99 5.80
N MET A 117 -32.38 -19.75 5.56
CA MET A 117 -33.72 -19.28 5.85
C MET A 117 -34.19 -18.30 4.77
N SER A 118 -35.39 -18.53 4.25
CA SER A 118 -36.10 -17.58 3.41
C SER A 118 -37.21 -16.87 4.19
N ALA A 119 -37.58 -15.69 3.74
CA ALA A 119 -38.70 -14.93 4.33
C ALA A 119 -40.06 -15.68 4.30
N SER A 120 -40.18 -16.75 3.49
CA SER A 120 -41.36 -17.60 3.41
C SER A 120 -41.44 -18.69 4.47
N ASP A 121 -40.31 -19.05 5.10
CA ASP A 121 -40.21 -20.13 6.10
C ASP A 121 -40.61 -19.66 7.53
N SER A 122 -40.88 -18.37 7.69
CA SER A 122 -41.33 -17.81 8.95
C SER A 122 -42.82 -18.18 9.23
N ILE A 123 -43.11 -18.36 10.48
CA ILE A 123 -44.34 -18.79 11.18
C ILE A 123 -45.69 -18.39 10.52
N ASP A 124 -45.67 -17.47 9.58
CA ASP A 124 -46.82 -17.04 8.79
C ASP A 124 -46.43 -16.99 7.32
N SER A 125 -46.74 -18.06 6.58
CA SER A 125 -46.34 -18.33 5.18
C SER A 125 -46.74 -17.27 4.14
N LYS A 126 -47.25 -16.12 4.55
CA LYS A 126 -47.72 -15.03 3.68
C LYS A 126 -47.07 -13.68 3.90
N LYS A 127 -46.22 -13.47 4.90
CA LYS A 127 -45.57 -12.18 5.16
C LYS A 127 -44.04 -12.34 5.27
N ARG A 128 -43.34 -11.75 4.33
CA ARG A 128 -41.87 -11.56 4.44
C ARG A 128 -41.56 -10.76 5.70
N LEU A 129 -40.57 -11.19 6.48
CA LEU A 129 -40.05 -10.49 7.65
C LEU A 129 -38.83 -9.66 7.29
N PRO A 130 -38.97 -8.37 6.92
CA PRO A 130 -37.81 -7.54 6.63
C PRO A 130 -37.02 -7.28 7.93
N PHE A 131 -35.74 -7.56 7.91
CA PHE A 131 -34.87 -7.26 9.02
C PHE A 131 -34.45 -5.78 8.99
N THR A 132 -34.60 -5.10 10.11
CA THR A 132 -34.14 -3.73 10.32
C THR A 132 -32.67 -3.74 10.78
N HIS A 133 -32.33 -4.71 11.61
CA HIS A 133 -30.97 -4.91 12.12
C HIS A 133 -30.71 -6.39 12.36
N THR A 134 -29.44 -6.79 12.15
CA THR A 134 -28.94 -8.12 12.50
C THR A 134 -27.60 -7.99 13.20
N ASN A 135 -27.36 -8.81 14.21
CA ASN A 135 -26.11 -8.84 14.95
C ASN A 135 -25.78 -10.26 15.41
N LEU A 136 -24.52 -10.61 15.46
CA LEU A 136 -24.03 -11.87 16.02
C LEU A 136 -23.43 -11.60 17.39
N ASP A 137 -23.84 -12.34 18.41
CA ASP A 137 -23.29 -12.24 19.75
C ASP A 137 -22.21 -13.31 20.03
N LYS A 138 -21.48 -13.14 21.12
CA LYS A 138 -20.41 -14.06 21.56
C LYS A 138 -20.94 -15.44 21.99
N SER A 139 -22.26 -15.62 22.09
CA SER A 139 -22.93 -16.86 22.44
C SER A 139 -23.43 -17.62 21.21
N ASN A 140 -23.03 -17.20 20.00
CA ASN A 140 -23.45 -17.73 18.72
C ASN A 140 -24.97 -17.62 18.48
N HIS A 141 -25.54 -16.51 18.92
CA HIS A 141 -26.90 -16.14 18.59
C HIS A 141 -26.87 -15.06 17.51
N LEU A 142 -27.46 -15.35 16.36
CA LEU A 142 -27.72 -14.37 15.33
C LEU A 142 -29.04 -13.65 15.67
N TRP A 143 -28.94 -12.43 16.14
CA TRP A 143 -30.07 -11.56 16.43
C TRP A 143 -30.65 -11.03 15.14
N LEU A 144 -31.98 -11.11 15.02
CA LEU A 144 -32.72 -10.72 13.84
C LEU A 144 -33.87 -9.80 14.28
N CYS A 145 -33.72 -8.52 14.06
CA CYS A 145 -34.67 -7.50 14.47
C CYS A 145 -35.56 -7.09 13.30
N THR A 146 -36.85 -7.07 13.53
CA THR A 146 -37.83 -6.48 12.63
C THR A 146 -38.36 -5.19 13.25
N LYS A 147 -39.28 -4.50 12.58
CA LYS A 147 -39.81 -3.23 13.06
C LYS A 147 -40.39 -3.29 14.51
N ASN A 148 -40.93 -4.44 14.90
CA ASN A 148 -41.66 -4.54 16.20
C ASN A 148 -41.28 -5.79 17.02
N LYS A 149 -40.42 -6.67 16.49
CA LYS A 149 -40.10 -7.96 17.12
C LYS A 149 -38.63 -8.27 17.00
N GLN A 150 -38.13 -9.02 17.97
CA GLN A 150 -36.76 -9.53 18.00
C GLN A 150 -36.83 -11.06 17.97
N TYR A 151 -35.89 -11.66 17.21
CA TYR A 151 -35.72 -13.09 17.06
C TYR A 151 -34.25 -13.44 17.26
N ILE A 152 -34.02 -14.68 17.67
CA ILE A 152 -32.69 -15.29 17.70
C ILE A 152 -32.70 -16.51 16.81
N TYR A 153 -31.71 -16.60 15.95
CA TYR A 153 -31.35 -17.81 15.27
C TYR A 153 -30.11 -18.39 15.95
N HIS A 154 -30.26 -19.59 16.56
CA HIS A 154 -29.18 -20.29 17.21
C HIS A 154 -28.32 -21.00 16.14
N THR A 155 -27.15 -20.47 15.86
CA THR A 155 -26.32 -20.89 14.71
C THR A 155 -25.79 -22.34 14.85
N LEU A 156 -25.68 -22.86 16.09
CA LEU A 156 -25.19 -24.21 16.37
C LEU A 156 -26.22 -25.30 16.09
N ASN A 157 -27.47 -25.07 16.40
CA ASN A 157 -28.54 -26.08 16.30
C ASN A 157 -29.62 -25.75 15.25
N GLY A 158 -29.52 -24.58 14.62
CA GLY A 158 -30.44 -24.14 13.57
C GLY A 158 -31.83 -23.77 14.05
N THR A 159 -32.02 -23.56 15.37
CA THR A 159 -33.35 -23.20 15.90
C THR A 159 -33.62 -21.71 15.79
N PHE A 160 -34.85 -21.37 15.39
CA PHE A 160 -35.32 -20.01 15.25
C PHE A 160 -36.37 -19.73 16.33
N THR A 161 -36.11 -18.71 17.14
CA THR A 161 -36.97 -18.41 18.29
C THR A 161 -37.37 -16.94 18.31
N GLN A 162 -38.65 -16.64 18.46
CA GLN A 162 -39.14 -15.30 18.76
C GLN A 162 -38.89 -15.00 20.23
N LEU A 163 -38.28 -13.85 20.54
CA LEU A 163 -38.10 -13.40 21.92
C LEU A 163 -39.39 -12.80 22.50
N GLU A 164 -39.66 -13.11 23.75
CA GLU A 164 -40.59 -12.37 24.55
C GLU A 164 -39.91 -11.07 25.03
N SER A 165 -40.26 -9.96 24.41
CA SER A 165 -39.62 -8.66 24.63
C SER A 165 -40.62 -7.55 24.86
N PRO A 166 -40.41 -6.68 25.85
CA PRO A 166 -41.22 -5.48 26.03
C PRO A 166 -40.89 -4.37 25.03
N ILE A 167 -39.80 -4.52 24.24
CA ILE A 167 -39.37 -3.53 23.24
C ILE A 167 -40.19 -3.73 21.96
N GLN A 168 -41.25 -2.92 21.79
CA GLN A 168 -42.11 -2.91 20.60
C GLN A 168 -41.75 -1.77 19.64
N ARG A 169 -40.46 -1.49 19.50
CA ARG A 169 -39.91 -0.42 18.64
C ARG A 169 -38.83 -0.99 17.72
N GLU A 170 -38.56 -0.27 16.64
CA GLU A 170 -37.47 -0.59 15.74
C GLU A 170 -36.15 -0.54 16.47
N VAL A 171 -35.42 -1.66 16.40
CA VAL A 171 -34.07 -1.80 16.93
C VAL A 171 -33.08 -1.48 15.83
N ASN A 172 -32.17 -0.55 16.11
CA ASN A 172 -31.16 -0.09 15.16
C ASN A 172 -29.80 -0.74 15.41
N TYR A 173 -29.49 -1.06 16.68
CA TYR A 173 -28.22 -1.74 17.02
C TYR A 173 -28.34 -2.51 18.34
N ILE A 174 -27.56 -3.61 18.44
CA ILE A 174 -27.43 -4.40 19.65
C ILE A 174 -25.95 -4.58 19.96
N ALA A 175 -25.57 -4.33 21.21
CA ALA A 175 -24.22 -4.66 21.71
C ALA A 175 -24.36 -5.58 22.92
N GLN A 176 -23.52 -6.62 22.96
CA GLN A 176 -23.41 -7.48 24.13
C GLN A 176 -22.53 -6.81 25.20
N GLY A 177 -23.04 -6.79 26.42
CA GLY A 177 -22.30 -6.38 27.60
C GLY A 177 -21.63 -7.56 28.30
N LYS A 178 -21.62 -7.57 29.62
CA LYS A 178 -21.02 -8.65 30.41
C LYS A 178 -22.01 -9.80 30.60
N GLY A 179 -21.59 -11.02 30.22
CA GLY A 179 -22.41 -12.23 30.33
C GLY A 179 -23.67 -12.14 29.46
N ASN A 180 -24.84 -12.29 30.06
CA ASN A 180 -26.14 -12.26 29.38
C ASN A 180 -26.75 -10.85 29.25
N GLN A 181 -25.98 -9.80 29.52
CA GLN A 181 -26.40 -8.41 29.39
C GLN A 181 -26.26 -7.94 27.94
N TYR A 182 -27.27 -7.19 27.49
CA TYR A 182 -27.29 -6.56 26.18
C TYR A 182 -27.72 -5.09 26.30
N PHE A 183 -27.16 -4.27 25.39
CA PHE A 183 -27.56 -2.89 25.17
C PHE A 183 -28.27 -2.81 23.84
N ILE A 184 -29.52 -2.37 23.84
CA ILE A 184 -30.40 -2.36 22.67
C ILE A 184 -30.73 -0.92 22.32
N GLY A 185 -30.15 -0.43 21.21
CA GLY A 185 -30.37 0.90 20.68
C GLY A 185 -31.59 0.97 19.75
N THR A 186 -32.40 1.98 19.95
CA THR A 186 -33.57 2.31 19.12
C THR A 186 -33.40 3.71 18.51
N ASN A 187 -34.47 4.29 17.97
CA ASN A 187 -34.40 5.63 17.37
C ASN A 187 -34.02 6.73 18.38
N ASN A 188 -34.30 6.57 19.67
CA ASN A 188 -34.02 7.62 20.64
C ASN A 188 -33.62 7.11 22.04
N ASN A 189 -33.59 5.81 22.27
CA ASN A 189 -33.28 5.25 23.58
C ASN A 189 -32.29 4.08 23.46
N VAL A 190 -31.52 3.86 24.52
CA VAL A 190 -30.76 2.64 24.73
C VAL A 190 -31.33 1.91 25.94
N TYR A 191 -31.75 0.67 25.75
CA TYR A 191 -32.25 -0.21 26.78
C TYR A 191 -31.15 -1.12 27.30
N ILE A 192 -31.09 -1.34 28.61
CA ILE A 192 -30.29 -2.36 29.25
C ILE A 192 -31.13 -3.61 29.38
N ALA A 193 -30.79 -4.69 28.73
CA ALA A 193 -31.54 -5.92 28.71
C ALA A 193 -30.71 -7.11 29.21
N GLU A 194 -31.38 -8.08 29.84
CA GLU A 194 -30.81 -9.37 30.21
C GLU A 194 -31.62 -10.48 29.52
N LEU A 195 -30.94 -11.42 28.89
CA LEU A 195 -31.55 -12.51 28.16
C LEU A 195 -31.49 -13.80 28.99
N TYR A 196 -32.67 -14.36 29.34
CA TYR A 196 -32.82 -15.64 30.01
C TYR A 196 -33.98 -16.44 29.38
N ASP A 197 -33.76 -17.68 29.02
CA ASP A 197 -34.79 -18.61 28.50
C ASP A 197 -35.69 -17.99 27.43
N ASN A 198 -35.09 -17.28 26.46
CA ASN A 198 -35.76 -16.55 25.37
C ASN A 198 -36.65 -15.37 25.81
N GLN A 199 -36.51 -14.91 27.05
CA GLN A 199 -37.17 -13.72 27.56
C GLN A 199 -36.20 -12.58 27.76
N LEU A 200 -36.53 -11.39 27.30
CA LEU A 200 -35.77 -10.16 27.53
C LEU A 200 -36.34 -9.41 28.75
N SER A 201 -35.58 -9.42 29.83
CA SER A 201 -35.82 -8.53 30.96
C SER A 201 -35.19 -7.17 30.70
N VAL A 202 -35.97 -6.10 30.62
CA VAL A 202 -35.49 -4.78 30.19
C VAL A 202 -35.54 -3.80 31.34
N LYS A 203 -34.44 -3.08 31.55
CA LYS A 203 -34.32 -1.96 32.49
C LYS A 203 -34.08 -0.68 31.69
N THR A 204 -34.76 0.40 32.10
CA THR A 204 -34.54 1.75 31.56
C THR A 204 -33.67 2.57 32.51
N ASP A 205 -32.83 3.42 31.96
CA ASP A 205 -32.10 4.45 32.70
C ASP A 205 -32.39 5.81 32.04
N SER A 206 -32.81 6.78 32.83
CA SER A 206 -33.19 8.12 32.33
C SER A 206 -32.02 8.85 31.63
N LEU A 207 -30.77 8.44 31.90
CA LEU A 207 -29.59 8.93 31.19
C LEU A 207 -29.47 8.36 29.77
N LEU A 208 -30.14 7.24 29.49
CA LEU A 208 -30.10 6.53 28.21
C LEU A 208 -31.31 6.82 27.33
N GLU A 209 -31.94 7.95 27.52
CA GLU A 209 -33.12 8.40 26.78
C GLU A 209 -32.83 9.70 26.00
N ASN A 210 -33.65 9.96 24.98
CA ASN A 210 -33.63 11.20 24.19
C ASN A 210 -32.36 11.43 23.34
N PHE A 211 -31.76 10.37 22.83
CA PHE A 211 -30.71 10.48 21.79
C PHE A 211 -31.33 10.78 20.42
N HIS A 212 -30.48 11.21 19.48
CA HIS A 212 -30.73 11.00 18.07
C HIS A 212 -30.61 9.51 17.71
N VAL A 213 -31.04 9.12 16.51
CA VAL A 213 -31.06 7.73 16.08
C VAL A 213 -29.72 7.03 16.41
N ILE A 214 -29.81 5.96 17.20
CA ILE A 214 -28.64 5.16 17.56
C ILE A 214 -28.17 4.42 16.30
N GLN A 215 -26.92 4.59 15.94
CA GLN A 215 -26.31 3.94 14.76
C GLN A 215 -25.40 2.80 15.14
N HIS A 216 -24.64 2.95 16.23
CA HIS A 216 -23.69 1.93 16.69
C HIS A 216 -23.58 1.94 18.21
N LEU A 217 -23.39 0.76 18.79
CA LEU A 217 -23.13 0.57 20.23
C LEU A 217 -21.87 -0.29 20.39
N TYR A 218 -21.00 0.09 21.32
CA TYR A 218 -19.82 -0.69 21.67
C TYR A 218 -19.64 -0.71 23.19
N TYR A 219 -19.59 -1.90 23.78
CA TYR A 219 -19.34 -2.04 25.22
C TYR A 219 -17.87 -2.31 25.49
N HIS A 220 -17.21 -1.38 26.18
CA HIS A 220 -15.82 -1.49 26.61
C HIS A 220 -15.77 -2.11 28.01
N GLU A 221 -15.49 -3.41 28.06
CA GLU A 221 -15.54 -4.19 29.31
C GLU A 221 -14.55 -3.69 30.38
N PRO A 222 -13.25 -3.35 30.08
CA PRO A 222 -12.29 -2.90 31.09
C PRO A 222 -12.76 -1.68 31.90
N THR A 223 -13.42 -0.72 31.26
CA THR A 223 -13.93 0.49 31.96
C THR A 223 -15.42 0.39 32.31
N SER A 224 -16.08 -0.74 32.04
CA SER A 224 -17.53 -0.92 32.19
C SER A 224 -18.34 0.23 31.56
N SER A 225 -17.94 0.64 30.35
CA SER A 225 -18.50 1.79 29.67
C SER A 225 -19.13 1.40 28.34
N LEU A 226 -20.32 1.94 28.04
CA LEU A 226 -20.95 1.83 26.76
C LEU A 226 -20.67 3.08 25.92
N VAL A 227 -20.16 2.90 24.73
CA VAL A 227 -20.01 3.96 23.73
C VAL A 227 -21.25 3.93 22.83
N ILE A 228 -21.92 5.06 22.71
CA ILE A 228 -23.18 5.21 22.00
C ILE A 228 -22.96 6.13 20.81
N GLY A 229 -22.88 5.58 19.62
CA GLY A 229 -22.75 6.33 18.36
C GLY A 229 -24.13 6.69 17.80
N THR A 230 -24.30 7.92 17.37
CA THR A 230 -25.57 8.47 16.90
C THR A 230 -25.53 8.94 15.46
N LEU A 231 -26.70 9.15 14.89
CA LEU A 231 -26.88 9.86 13.62
C LEU A 231 -26.85 11.37 13.89
N MET A 232 -25.84 12.08 13.36
CA MET A 232 -25.70 13.54 13.37
C MET A 232 -25.47 14.21 14.74
N ASP A 233 -25.21 13.44 15.81
CA ASP A 233 -24.94 14.02 17.15
C ASP A 233 -23.68 13.41 17.81
N GLY A 234 -22.76 12.90 16.99
CA GLY A 234 -21.51 12.30 17.45
C GLY A 234 -21.71 11.08 18.32
N PHE A 235 -21.01 11.02 19.45
CA PHE A 235 -21.10 9.88 20.34
C PHE A 235 -21.05 10.28 21.83
N TYR A 236 -21.56 9.37 22.65
CA TYR A 236 -21.62 9.49 24.11
C TYR A 236 -20.92 8.30 24.75
N VAL A 237 -20.38 8.49 25.93
CA VAL A 237 -19.82 7.42 26.77
C VAL A 237 -20.64 7.35 28.07
N TYR A 238 -21.35 6.24 28.23
CA TYR A 238 -22.09 5.93 29.47
C TYR A 238 -21.27 4.98 30.33
N ASN A 239 -20.85 5.43 31.52
CA ASN A 239 -20.21 4.57 32.49
C ASN A 239 -21.25 3.92 33.41
N GLN A 240 -21.36 2.60 33.32
CA GLN A 240 -22.37 1.82 34.01
C GLN A 240 -22.12 1.80 35.54
N THR A 241 -20.87 1.83 35.99
CA THR A 241 -20.47 1.76 37.38
C THR A 241 -20.83 3.06 38.14
N ASN A 242 -20.49 4.19 37.55
CA ASN A 242 -20.70 5.51 38.16
C ASN A 242 -22.01 6.16 37.74
N ARG A 243 -22.74 5.55 36.81
CA ARG A 243 -23.97 6.09 36.18
C ARG A 243 -23.76 7.53 35.68
N THR A 244 -22.73 7.74 34.87
CA THR A 244 -22.45 9.02 34.22
C THR A 244 -22.54 8.89 32.70
N LEU A 245 -23.09 9.93 32.07
CA LEU A 245 -23.15 10.04 30.61
C LEU A 245 -22.40 11.30 30.17
N GLU A 246 -21.47 11.15 29.28
CA GLU A 246 -20.64 12.24 28.77
C GLU A 246 -20.68 12.29 27.23
N ASN A 247 -20.94 13.46 26.66
CA ASN A 247 -20.74 13.70 25.23
C ASN A 247 -19.27 14.06 25.03
N ILE A 248 -18.53 13.23 24.29
CA ILE A 248 -17.10 13.42 24.08
C ILE A 248 -16.85 14.19 22.77
N GLY A 249 -16.08 15.27 22.85
CA GLY A 249 -15.66 16.06 21.69
C GLY A 249 -16.74 16.97 21.12
N ASN A 250 -17.98 16.96 21.63
CA ASN A 250 -19.11 17.80 21.17
C ASN A 250 -19.26 17.81 19.63
N MET A 251 -19.24 16.62 19.01
CA MET A 251 -19.21 16.39 17.57
C MET A 251 -20.61 16.56 16.95
N LYS A 252 -21.07 17.80 16.81
CA LYS A 252 -22.35 18.10 16.13
C LYS A 252 -22.25 17.81 14.64
N ASP A 253 -23.36 17.37 14.06
CA ASP A 253 -23.50 17.03 12.64
C ASP A 253 -22.59 15.87 12.18
N VAL A 254 -22.07 15.05 13.12
CA VAL A 254 -21.24 13.88 12.83
C VAL A 254 -22.01 12.60 13.11
N THR A 255 -22.09 11.75 12.10
CA THR A 255 -22.67 10.39 12.20
C THR A 255 -21.58 9.36 12.48
N ILE A 256 -21.83 8.47 13.44
CA ILE A 256 -20.93 7.38 13.79
C ILE A 256 -21.41 6.10 13.08
N ASN A 257 -20.58 5.55 12.19
CA ASN A 257 -20.91 4.36 11.42
C ASN A 257 -20.42 3.06 12.05
N ALA A 258 -19.20 3.06 12.65
CA ALA A 258 -18.66 1.87 13.30
C ALA A 258 -17.69 2.23 14.44
N ILE A 259 -17.57 1.33 15.42
CA ILE A 259 -16.64 1.46 16.55
C ILE A 259 -15.96 0.10 16.75
N THR A 260 -14.62 0.11 16.85
CA THR A 260 -13.82 -1.12 17.02
C THR A 260 -12.71 -0.90 18.04
N PRO A 261 -12.23 -1.93 18.79
CA PRO A 261 -11.06 -1.79 19.65
C PRO A 261 -9.80 -1.52 18.82
N ALA A 262 -8.86 -0.73 19.35
CA ALA A 262 -7.59 -0.50 18.73
C ALA A 262 -6.63 -1.70 18.96
N TYR A 263 -5.73 -1.98 18.00
CA TYR A 263 -4.87 -3.17 18.04
C TYR A 263 -3.84 -3.16 19.17
N HIS A 264 -3.20 -2.02 19.41
CA HIS A 264 -2.06 -1.94 20.33
C HIS A 264 -2.44 -1.59 21.79
N SER A 265 -3.71 -1.40 22.10
CA SER A 265 -4.14 -0.96 23.42
C SER A 265 -5.56 -1.40 23.73
N ASN A 266 -5.73 -2.09 24.85
CA ASN A 266 -7.04 -2.45 25.36
C ASN A 266 -7.85 -1.22 25.88
N ASP A 267 -7.20 -0.08 26.06
CA ASP A 267 -7.82 1.14 26.57
C ASP A 267 -8.27 2.10 25.46
N LYS A 268 -7.96 1.79 24.19
CA LYS A 268 -8.26 2.65 23.06
C LYS A 268 -9.23 1.99 22.08
N ILE A 269 -10.08 2.83 21.49
CA ILE A 269 -11.01 2.43 20.43
C ILE A 269 -10.88 3.35 19.23
N LEU A 270 -11.21 2.82 18.07
CA LEU A 270 -11.33 3.59 16.83
C LEU A 270 -12.81 3.81 16.50
N ILE A 271 -13.12 5.03 16.08
CA ILE A 271 -14.46 5.50 15.79
C ILE A 271 -14.51 5.98 14.35
N ALA A 272 -15.23 5.25 13.50
CA ALA A 272 -15.44 5.56 12.09
C ALA A 272 -16.63 6.48 11.89
N THR A 273 -16.47 7.52 11.08
CA THR A 273 -17.49 8.57 10.90
C THR A 273 -17.96 8.69 9.45
N ASP A 274 -19.09 9.37 9.27
CA ASP A 274 -19.63 9.74 7.97
C ASP A 274 -19.16 11.16 7.59
N GLY A 275 -17.93 11.26 7.07
CA GLY A 275 -17.39 12.51 6.53
C GLY A 275 -16.24 13.16 7.30
N ASN A 276 -15.81 12.58 8.43
CA ASN A 276 -14.70 13.12 9.25
C ASN A 276 -13.57 12.09 9.48
N GLY A 277 -13.54 10.99 8.70
CA GLY A 277 -12.53 9.94 8.83
C GLY A 277 -12.67 9.10 10.10
N VAL A 278 -11.54 8.74 10.70
CA VAL A 278 -11.46 7.90 11.90
C VAL A 278 -10.85 8.67 13.05
N TYR A 279 -11.48 8.57 14.23
CA TYR A 279 -10.96 9.10 15.48
C TYR A 279 -10.46 7.98 16.37
N GLU A 280 -9.47 8.28 17.19
CA GLU A 280 -9.02 7.43 18.30
C GLU A 280 -9.49 8.05 19.62
N LEU A 281 -10.15 7.24 20.45
CA LEU A 281 -10.55 7.60 21.81
C LEU A 281 -9.83 6.72 22.82
N ASP A 282 -9.15 7.34 23.76
CA ASP A 282 -8.66 6.69 24.97
C ASP A 282 -9.80 6.60 25.99
N MET A 283 -10.22 5.37 26.32
CA MET A 283 -11.37 5.12 27.19
C MET A 283 -11.12 5.45 28.67
N VAL A 284 -9.85 5.55 29.08
CA VAL A 284 -9.46 5.89 30.45
C VAL A 284 -9.32 7.41 30.62
N THR A 285 -8.54 8.05 29.75
CA THR A 285 -8.28 9.50 29.84
C THR A 285 -9.35 10.35 29.16
N LYS A 286 -10.23 9.76 28.37
CA LYS A 286 -11.24 10.44 27.52
C LYS A 286 -10.64 11.39 26.49
N ASN A 287 -9.36 11.20 26.15
CA ASN A 287 -8.72 11.97 25.10
C ASN A 287 -9.18 11.48 23.73
N LEU A 288 -9.74 12.40 22.95
CA LEU A 288 -10.18 12.16 21.57
C LEU A 288 -9.26 12.89 20.61
N GLN A 289 -8.75 12.17 19.60
CA GLN A 289 -7.94 12.75 18.56
C GLN A 289 -8.35 12.23 17.17
N SER A 290 -8.21 13.08 16.14
CA SER A 290 -8.32 12.62 14.76
C SER A 290 -7.14 11.70 14.47
N TYR A 291 -7.42 10.52 13.94
CA TYR A 291 -6.41 9.48 13.71
C TYR A 291 -6.13 9.29 12.22
N LEU A 292 -7.16 9.06 11.39
CA LEU A 292 -7.03 8.89 9.95
C LEU A 292 -8.04 9.80 9.24
N SER A 293 -7.57 10.68 8.35
CA SER A 293 -8.45 11.54 7.54
C SER A 293 -7.80 11.97 6.22
N SER A 294 -8.61 12.39 5.26
CA SER A 294 -8.16 12.92 3.98
C SER A 294 -7.60 14.35 4.08
N ASN A 295 -7.87 15.06 5.19
CA ASN A 295 -7.47 16.47 5.39
C ASN A 295 -6.12 16.63 6.09
N GLN A 296 -5.37 15.56 6.31
CA GLN A 296 -4.02 15.67 6.86
C GLN A 296 -3.06 16.20 5.78
N ASP A 297 -2.17 17.13 6.14
CA ASP A 297 -1.22 17.83 5.25
C ASP A 297 -0.17 16.91 4.57
N TYR A 298 -0.50 15.65 4.32
CA TYR A 298 0.40 14.64 3.80
C TYR A 298 -0.04 14.14 2.43
N SER A 299 0.94 13.88 1.63
CA SER A 299 0.82 13.46 0.25
C SER A 299 0.28 12.04 0.04
N ASN A 300 0.28 11.20 1.07
CA ASN A 300 -0.40 9.91 1.06
C ASN A 300 -1.61 10.03 1.99
N GLN A 301 -2.72 10.47 1.46
CA GLN A 301 -3.95 10.75 2.18
C GLN A 301 -4.92 9.59 2.01
N MET A 302 -5.77 9.40 3.00
CA MET A 302 -6.96 8.56 2.83
C MET A 302 -7.79 9.09 1.65
N ASN A 303 -8.31 8.21 0.80
CA ASN A 303 -9.04 8.60 -0.41
C ASN A 303 -10.45 9.17 -0.14
N GLY A 304 -10.89 9.23 1.11
CA GLY A 304 -12.16 9.83 1.54
C GLY A 304 -12.39 9.70 3.02
N ASP A 305 -13.31 10.51 3.56
CA ASP A 305 -13.60 10.60 5.00
C ASP A 305 -14.92 9.94 5.41
N ILE A 306 -15.68 9.36 4.46
CA ILE A 306 -16.91 8.62 4.73
C ILE A 306 -16.56 7.15 4.92
N ILE A 307 -16.44 6.71 6.18
CA ILE A 307 -16.08 5.34 6.52
C ILE A 307 -17.35 4.58 6.91
N LYS A 308 -17.71 3.55 6.13
CA LYS A 308 -18.93 2.76 6.36
C LYS A 308 -18.71 1.61 7.33
N ASP A 309 -17.55 0.98 7.27
CA ASP A 309 -17.15 -0.11 8.17
C ASP A 309 -15.64 -0.11 8.37
N ILE A 310 -15.18 -0.65 9.49
CA ILE A 310 -13.77 -0.71 9.87
C ILE A 310 -13.47 -2.05 10.54
N HIS A 311 -12.42 -2.71 10.08
CA HIS A 311 -11.93 -3.96 10.64
C HIS A 311 -10.42 -3.87 10.90
N ILE A 312 -9.95 -4.39 12.04
CA ILE A 312 -8.51 -4.45 12.36
C ILE A 312 -8.10 -5.92 12.40
N ASP A 313 -7.11 -6.28 11.62
CA ASP A 313 -6.60 -7.65 11.60
C ASP A 313 -5.56 -7.92 12.70
N GLU A 314 -5.16 -9.19 12.87
CA GLU A 314 -4.23 -9.64 13.93
C GLU A 314 -2.81 -9.09 13.75
N GLU A 315 -2.53 -8.46 12.61
CA GLU A 315 -1.26 -7.82 12.32
C GLU A 315 -1.32 -6.28 12.50
N GLY A 316 -2.48 -5.76 12.92
CA GLY A 316 -2.70 -4.34 13.17
C GLY A 316 -3.03 -3.52 11.93
N ARG A 317 -3.24 -4.14 10.75
CA ARG A 317 -3.72 -3.41 9.58
C ARG A 317 -5.16 -3.00 9.78
N ILE A 318 -5.48 -1.76 9.44
CA ILE A 318 -6.82 -1.20 9.52
C ILE A 318 -7.44 -1.23 8.12
N TRP A 319 -8.49 -2.02 7.95
CA TRP A 319 -9.27 -2.16 6.74
C TRP A 319 -10.51 -1.29 6.84
N MET A 320 -10.70 -0.37 5.91
CA MET A 320 -11.79 0.61 5.93
C MET A 320 -12.60 0.54 4.64
N ALA A 321 -13.92 0.42 4.78
CA ALA A 321 -14.85 0.61 3.67
C ALA A 321 -15.09 2.11 3.46
N VAL A 322 -14.44 2.70 2.48
CA VAL A 322 -14.46 4.15 2.23
C VAL A 322 -15.42 4.47 1.08
N PHE A 323 -16.48 5.20 1.35
CA PHE A 323 -17.44 5.62 0.32
C PHE A 323 -17.00 6.94 -0.34
N PRO A 324 -17.07 7.09 -1.68
CA PRO A 324 -17.50 6.12 -2.70
C PRO A 324 -16.35 5.29 -3.31
N TYR A 325 -15.19 5.23 -2.67
CA TYR A 325 -13.91 4.82 -3.29
C TYR A 325 -13.54 3.35 -3.16
N SER A 326 -14.16 2.57 -2.32
CA SER A 326 -13.97 1.14 -2.07
C SER A 326 -13.25 0.79 -0.76
N ILE A 327 -12.11 0.14 -0.76
CA ILE A 327 -11.41 -0.29 0.45
C ILE A 327 -10.08 0.44 0.55
N THR A 328 -9.83 1.02 1.71
CA THR A 328 -8.53 1.58 2.08
C THR A 328 -7.94 0.75 3.21
N VAL A 329 -6.71 0.29 3.04
CA VAL A 329 -5.96 -0.45 4.06
C VAL A 329 -4.85 0.44 4.57
N PHE A 330 -4.82 0.66 5.87
CA PHE A 330 -3.77 1.39 6.55
C PHE A 330 -2.82 0.43 7.27
N SER A 331 -1.51 0.69 7.21
CA SER A 331 -0.49 -0.03 7.96
C SER A 331 0.63 0.92 8.39
N ASP A 332 1.10 0.78 9.62
CA ASP A 332 2.22 1.54 10.20
C ASP A 332 3.57 0.79 10.11
N LYS A 333 3.59 -0.38 9.46
CA LYS A 333 4.79 -1.23 9.34
C LYS A 333 5.86 -0.68 8.39
N TYR A 334 5.46 0.17 7.44
CA TYR A 334 6.33 0.66 6.38
C TYR A 334 6.83 2.08 6.67
N PRO A 335 8.00 2.46 6.09
CA PRO A 335 8.56 3.77 6.31
C PRO A 335 7.69 4.88 5.74
N GLU A 336 7.72 6.00 6.41
CA GLU A 336 7.04 7.21 5.98
C GLU A 336 7.77 7.87 4.81
N TYR A 337 7.00 8.46 3.90
CA TYR A 337 7.53 9.36 2.88
C TYR A 337 6.65 10.60 2.75
N LYS A 338 7.24 11.67 2.23
CA LYS A 338 6.51 12.89 1.87
C LYS A 338 6.44 12.99 0.35
N TRP A 339 5.27 13.31 -0.14
CA TRP A 339 5.10 13.63 -1.54
C TRP A 339 5.05 15.14 -1.71
N MET A 340 6.08 15.70 -2.33
CA MET A 340 6.20 17.14 -2.55
C MET A 340 5.78 17.48 -3.97
N GLN A 341 4.73 18.26 -4.09
CA GLN A 341 4.24 18.81 -5.35
C GLN A 341 4.21 20.34 -5.30
N ASN A 342 4.39 20.97 -6.45
CA ASN A 342 4.11 22.37 -6.60
C ASN A 342 2.59 22.56 -6.58
N ASN A 343 2.05 23.29 -5.59
CA ASN A 343 0.62 23.34 -5.31
C ASN A 343 -0.20 23.81 -6.51
N LYS A 344 -1.25 23.04 -6.84
CA LYS A 344 -2.24 23.32 -7.89
C LYS A 344 -3.09 24.59 -7.62
N GLU A 345 -3.06 25.15 -6.43
CA GLU A 345 -3.88 26.31 -6.05
C GLU A 345 -3.40 27.64 -6.66
N LEU A 346 -2.18 27.73 -7.11
CA LEU A 346 -1.75 28.81 -7.99
C LEU A 346 -2.18 28.45 -9.42
N HIS A 347 -3.43 28.73 -9.74
CA HIS A 347 -4.14 28.38 -10.99
C HIS A 347 -3.48 28.83 -12.30
N ASN A 348 -2.26 29.29 -12.31
CA ASN A 348 -1.51 29.76 -13.48
C ASN A 348 -0.13 29.09 -13.66
N SER A 349 0.31 28.17 -12.78
CA SER A 349 1.59 27.50 -12.98
C SER A 349 1.42 26.21 -13.77
N GLN A 350 1.92 26.19 -15.00
CA GLN A 350 2.07 24.98 -15.81
C GLN A 350 3.43 24.30 -15.63
N ALA A 351 4.16 24.59 -14.53
CA ALA A 351 5.32 23.80 -14.23
C ALA A 351 4.89 22.35 -14.04
N SER A 352 5.46 21.50 -14.84
CA SER A 352 5.18 20.08 -14.80
C SER A 352 5.68 19.51 -13.46
N ASN A 353 4.84 18.77 -12.76
CA ASN A 353 5.29 17.95 -11.64
C ASN A 353 6.12 16.72 -12.09
N GLN A 354 6.36 16.59 -13.39
CA GLN A 354 7.24 15.56 -13.94
C GLN A 354 8.70 15.97 -13.72
N ILE A 355 9.29 15.48 -12.64
CA ILE A 355 10.64 15.86 -12.18
C ILE A 355 11.68 14.97 -12.88
N THR A 356 12.42 15.54 -13.80
CA THR A 356 13.42 14.83 -14.62
C THR A 356 14.82 14.80 -14.00
N TYR A 357 15.14 15.78 -13.14
CA TYR A 357 16.41 15.83 -12.39
C TYR A 357 16.27 16.65 -11.12
N LEU A 358 17.05 16.30 -10.09
CA LEU A 358 17.09 16.94 -8.79
C LEU A 358 18.49 17.42 -8.43
N LEU A 359 18.58 18.59 -7.79
CA LEU A 359 19.83 19.13 -7.24
C LEU A 359 19.53 19.84 -5.91
N GLU A 360 20.33 19.60 -4.88
CA GLU A 360 20.43 20.43 -3.68
C GLU A 360 21.61 21.39 -3.84
N ASP A 361 21.36 22.69 -3.77
CA ASP A 361 22.41 23.70 -3.91
C ASP A 361 23.21 23.93 -2.62
N SER A 362 24.22 24.79 -2.69
CA SER A 362 25.11 25.09 -1.57
C SER A 362 24.43 25.69 -0.33
N ASP A 363 23.23 26.26 -0.47
CA ASP A 363 22.43 26.82 0.63
C ASP A 363 21.46 25.78 1.22
N GLY A 364 21.31 24.60 0.60
CA GLY A 364 20.39 23.55 0.95
C GLY A 364 18.99 23.72 0.36
N ASP A 365 18.85 24.54 -0.66
CA ASP A 365 17.61 24.70 -1.42
C ASP A 365 17.55 23.71 -2.58
N LEU A 366 16.32 23.36 -3.03
CA LEU A 366 16.12 22.34 -4.06
C LEU A 366 15.86 22.98 -5.42
N TRP A 367 16.53 22.43 -6.44
CA TRP A 367 16.32 22.75 -7.84
C TRP A 367 15.82 21.51 -8.57
N MET A 368 14.78 21.65 -9.36
CA MET A 368 14.13 20.60 -10.13
C MET A 368 14.14 20.98 -11.61
N ALA A 369 14.76 20.14 -12.43
CA ALA A 369 14.49 20.15 -13.86
C ALA A 369 13.18 19.40 -14.11
N THR A 370 12.36 19.90 -15.03
CA THR A 370 11.05 19.32 -15.32
C THR A 370 10.81 19.20 -16.83
N SER A 371 9.74 18.52 -17.22
CA SER A 371 9.30 18.47 -18.61
C SER A 371 8.75 19.81 -19.13
N ASN A 372 8.60 20.82 -18.29
CA ASN A 372 8.18 22.17 -18.67
C ASN A 372 8.79 23.24 -17.77
N GLY A 373 10.10 23.43 -17.86
CA GLY A 373 10.81 24.46 -17.12
C GLY A 373 11.63 23.96 -15.95
N ILE A 374 12.01 24.89 -15.09
CA ILE A 374 12.79 24.68 -13.88
C ILE A 374 11.98 25.15 -12.69
N CYS A 375 11.91 24.33 -11.66
CA CYS A 375 11.36 24.70 -10.36
C CYS A 375 12.48 24.89 -9.33
N TYR A 376 12.35 25.90 -8.52
CA TYR A 376 13.17 26.17 -7.35
C TYR A 376 12.31 26.13 -6.10
N TYR A 377 12.76 25.45 -5.06
CA TYR A 377 12.10 25.38 -3.76
C TYR A 377 13.05 25.85 -2.67
N ASN A 378 12.66 26.96 -2.00
CA ASN A 378 13.39 27.45 -0.84
C ASN A 378 13.00 26.63 0.40
N THR A 379 13.94 25.88 0.95
CA THR A 379 13.68 24.94 2.07
C THR A 379 13.37 25.66 3.39
N LYS A 380 13.78 26.92 3.55
CA LYS A 380 13.54 27.73 4.78
C LYS A 380 12.18 28.41 4.74
N THR A 381 11.84 29.05 3.61
CA THR A 381 10.58 29.80 3.44
C THR A 381 9.44 28.92 2.90
N LYS A 382 9.74 27.70 2.45
CA LYS A 382 8.81 26.75 1.80
C LYS A 382 8.12 27.32 0.55
N GLN A 383 8.77 28.26 -0.12
CA GLN A 383 8.25 28.91 -1.32
C GLN A 383 8.80 28.27 -2.60
N TRP A 384 7.92 28.14 -3.58
CA TRP A 384 8.24 27.66 -4.92
C TRP A 384 8.41 28.82 -5.89
N LYS A 385 9.33 28.69 -6.84
CA LYS A 385 9.50 29.63 -7.96
C LYS A 385 9.75 28.82 -9.24
N GLU A 386 9.09 29.23 -10.32
CA GLU A 386 9.21 28.62 -11.64
C GLU A 386 9.96 29.53 -12.60
N MET A 387 10.72 28.94 -13.51
CA MET A 387 11.52 29.61 -14.50
C MET A 387 11.58 28.80 -15.80
N LEU A 388 11.79 29.49 -16.91
CA LEU A 388 11.96 28.86 -18.24
C LEU A 388 10.78 27.94 -18.64
N SER A 389 9.57 28.26 -18.20
CA SER A 389 8.38 27.52 -18.64
C SER A 389 7.77 28.13 -19.93
N SER A 390 7.00 27.33 -20.66
CA SER A 390 6.33 27.73 -21.90
C SER A 390 5.42 28.95 -21.72
N GLN A 391 4.83 29.13 -20.54
CA GLN A 391 3.96 30.29 -20.24
C GLN A 391 4.72 31.60 -20.08
N GLN A 392 5.92 31.55 -19.49
CA GLN A 392 6.68 32.77 -19.21
C GLN A 392 7.32 33.37 -20.45
N GLN A 393 7.59 32.58 -21.47
CA GLN A 393 8.34 32.98 -22.64
C GLN A 393 7.46 33.31 -23.87
N GLY A 394 6.17 32.97 -23.84
CA GLY A 394 5.21 33.28 -24.91
C GLY A 394 5.51 32.67 -26.29
N ASN A 395 6.53 31.82 -26.40
CA ASN A 395 6.99 31.22 -27.65
C ASN A 395 6.75 29.71 -27.64
N HIS A 396 5.73 29.25 -28.31
CA HIS A 396 5.34 27.83 -28.36
C HIS A 396 6.27 26.95 -29.23
N GLU A 397 7.21 27.53 -29.94
CA GLU A 397 8.15 26.79 -30.79
C GLU A 397 9.40 26.31 -30.05
N GLN A 398 9.65 26.78 -28.84
CA GLN A 398 10.79 26.38 -28.01
C GLN A 398 10.45 25.17 -27.10
N ASN A 399 11.36 24.21 -27.07
CA ASN A 399 11.25 23.06 -26.16
C ASN A 399 11.78 23.47 -24.77
N TYR A 400 10.96 23.31 -23.74
CA TYR A 400 11.28 23.67 -22.34
C TYR A 400 11.52 22.44 -21.46
N VAL A 401 11.86 21.30 -22.04
CA VAL A 401 12.23 20.09 -21.31
C VAL A 401 13.68 20.18 -20.86
N PHE A 402 13.91 20.17 -19.55
CA PHE A 402 15.22 20.16 -18.94
C PHE A 402 15.48 18.81 -18.26
N ILE A 403 16.74 18.32 -18.32
CA ILE A 403 17.09 16.94 -17.95
C ILE A 403 18.39 16.82 -17.16
N SER A 404 19.07 17.92 -16.88
CA SER A 404 20.29 17.93 -16.05
C SER A 404 20.49 19.27 -15.35
N LEU A 405 21.06 19.24 -14.13
CA LEU A 405 21.38 20.39 -13.29
C LEU A 405 22.75 20.21 -12.67
N CYS A 406 23.47 21.32 -12.48
CA CYS A 406 24.73 21.36 -11.74
C CYS A 406 24.94 22.73 -11.12
N GLU A 407 25.47 22.80 -9.88
CA GLU A 407 25.99 24.03 -9.27
C GLU A 407 27.52 24.06 -9.38
N PRO A 408 28.09 24.65 -10.44
CA PRO A 408 29.55 24.70 -10.62
C PRO A 408 30.25 25.62 -9.62
N THR A 409 29.59 26.69 -9.19
CA THR A 409 30.04 27.60 -8.14
C THR A 409 28.84 28.01 -7.30
N PRO A 410 29.01 28.22 -5.97
CA PRO A 410 27.91 28.63 -5.10
C PRO A 410 27.07 29.76 -5.68
N GLY A 411 25.77 29.57 -5.77
CA GLY A 411 24.82 30.52 -6.31
C GLY A 411 24.74 30.61 -7.84
N THR A 412 25.44 29.73 -8.59
CA THR A 412 25.32 29.63 -10.06
C THR A 412 24.83 28.25 -10.42
N ILE A 413 23.70 28.14 -11.09
CA ILE A 413 23.13 26.88 -11.55
C ILE A 413 23.24 26.78 -13.07
N LEU A 414 23.82 25.69 -13.55
CA LEU A 414 23.78 25.29 -14.94
C LEU A 414 22.65 24.29 -15.18
N VAL A 415 21.94 24.49 -16.26
CA VAL A 415 20.74 23.74 -16.64
C VAL A 415 20.95 23.20 -18.05
N GLY A 416 20.83 21.88 -18.24
CA GLY A 416 20.89 21.24 -19.54
C GLY A 416 19.54 20.74 -19.99
N GLY A 417 19.21 20.97 -21.26
CA GLY A 417 17.90 20.66 -21.82
C GLY A 417 17.91 19.58 -22.90
N TYR A 418 16.75 18.97 -23.08
CA TYR A 418 16.44 18.12 -24.23
C TYR A 418 16.04 19.05 -25.40
N MET A 419 16.94 19.25 -26.34
CA MET A 419 16.79 20.16 -27.49
C MET A 419 16.67 21.66 -27.10
N SER A 420 16.83 22.01 -25.82
CA SER A 420 16.74 23.38 -25.31
C SER A 420 18.10 24.05 -25.09
N GLY A 421 19.19 23.30 -25.24
CA GLY A 421 20.55 23.78 -25.00
C GLY A 421 20.90 23.90 -23.51
N MET A 422 21.82 24.80 -23.19
CA MET A 422 22.29 25.05 -21.83
C MET A 422 21.92 26.46 -21.38
N TYR A 423 21.49 26.56 -20.10
CA TYR A 423 21.23 27.85 -19.46
C TYR A 423 22.08 27.99 -18.21
N ARG A 424 22.40 29.23 -17.88
CA ARG A 424 23.03 29.63 -16.62
C ARG A 424 22.03 30.47 -15.83
N ILE A 425 21.78 30.12 -14.58
CA ILE A 425 20.90 30.86 -13.68
C ILE A 425 21.75 31.37 -12.51
N ASN A 426 21.70 32.65 -12.25
CA ASN A 426 22.26 33.23 -11.05
C ASN A 426 21.18 33.23 -9.95
N LYS A 427 21.46 32.58 -8.82
CA LYS A 427 20.52 32.45 -7.71
C LYS A 427 20.13 33.77 -7.07
N LYS A 428 21.01 34.78 -7.12
CA LYS A 428 20.79 36.11 -6.49
C LYS A 428 19.64 36.87 -7.13
N ASP A 429 19.56 36.85 -8.45
CA ASP A 429 18.54 37.58 -9.23
C ASP A 429 17.53 36.65 -9.90
N MET A 430 17.77 35.33 -9.84
CA MET A 430 16.95 34.31 -10.45
C MET A 430 16.70 34.53 -11.95
N THR A 431 17.72 35.05 -12.66
CA THR A 431 17.65 35.35 -14.09
C THR A 431 18.31 34.25 -14.90
N PRO A 432 17.55 33.51 -15.77
CA PRO A 432 18.13 32.56 -16.68
C PRO A 432 18.75 33.23 -17.89
N GLN A 433 19.97 32.87 -18.22
CA GLN A 433 20.67 33.29 -19.40
C GLN A 433 21.02 32.10 -20.28
N TYR A 434 20.71 32.16 -21.57
CA TYR A 434 21.13 31.14 -22.51
C TYR A 434 22.65 31.09 -22.62
N PHE A 435 23.22 29.93 -22.33
CA PHE A 435 24.67 29.75 -22.33
C PHE A 435 25.13 29.26 -23.70
N THR A 436 25.75 30.16 -24.46
CA THR A 436 26.33 29.82 -25.76
C THR A 436 27.88 29.91 -25.70
N PRO A 437 28.60 29.18 -26.56
CA PRO A 437 30.03 29.41 -26.71
C PRO A 437 30.40 30.86 -27.03
N GLN A 438 29.53 31.58 -27.74
CA GLN A 438 29.70 33.02 -28.04
C GLN A 438 29.58 33.89 -26.79
N SER A 439 28.81 33.51 -25.80
CA SER A 439 28.70 34.25 -24.52
C SER A 439 30.00 34.25 -23.70
N ILE A 440 30.94 33.38 -24.08
CA ILE A 440 32.30 33.25 -23.52
C ILE A 440 33.40 33.47 -24.56
N GLY A 441 33.09 34.11 -25.67
CA GLY A 441 34.09 34.56 -26.66
C GLY A 441 34.44 33.57 -27.79
N LEU A 442 33.72 32.46 -27.90
CA LEU A 442 33.98 31.37 -28.90
C LEU A 442 32.96 31.43 -30.07
N ASN A 443 33.14 32.36 -30.98
CA ASN A 443 32.17 32.70 -32.04
C ASN A 443 32.02 31.64 -33.15
N HIS A 444 32.81 30.56 -33.19
CA HIS A 444 32.85 29.57 -34.28
C HIS A 444 32.28 28.19 -33.90
N ILE A 445 31.83 28.01 -32.66
CA ILE A 445 31.23 26.75 -32.19
C ILE A 445 29.72 26.83 -32.23
N ARG A 446 29.06 25.84 -32.86
CA ARG A 446 27.59 25.73 -32.85
C ARG A 446 27.07 25.34 -31.47
N PRO A 447 25.99 25.97 -30.98
CA PRO A 447 25.37 25.58 -29.72
C PRO A 447 24.90 24.11 -29.76
N ASP A 448 25.26 23.36 -28.74
CA ASP A 448 24.73 22.01 -28.54
C ASP A 448 23.36 22.10 -27.87
N LYS A 449 22.34 21.60 -28.52
CA LYS A 449 20.95 21.69 -28.05
C LYS A 449 20.57 20.54 -27.11
N TYR A 450 21.32 19.43 -27.11
CA TYR A 450 21.02 18.26 -26.31
C TYR A 450 22.10 18.07 -25.24
N ILE A 451 21.76 18.36 -23.99
CA ILE A 451 22.66 18.27 -22.84
C ILE A 451 22.03 17.31 -21.81
N ARG A 452 22.46 16.06 -21.85
CA ARG A 452 21.90 14.97 -21.03
C ARG A 452 22.47 14.93 -19.61
N SER A 453 23.75 15.23 -19.46
CA SER A 453 24.46 15.17 -18.18
C SER A 453 25.43 16.34 -18.04
N ILE A 454 25.43 16.97 -16.88
CA ILE A 454 26.40 18.02 -16.48
C ILE A 454 27.01 17.58 -15.16
N TYR A 455 28.33 17.58 -15.08
CA TYR A 455 29.07 17.21 -13.89
C TYR A 455 30.21 18.19 -13.62
N ARG A 456 30.39 18.59 -12.35
CA ARG A 456 31.52 19.40 -11.89
C ARG A 456 32.55 18.49 -11.21
N ASP A 457 33.78 18.52 -11.67
CA ASP A 457 34.86 17.79 -11.01
C ASP A 457 35.49 18.57 -9.83
N GLU A 458 36.38 17.91 -9.09
CA GLU A 458 37.06 18.47 -7.91
C GLU A 458 37.95 19.67 -8.26
N GLU A 459 38.43 19.77 -9.50
CA GLU A 459 39.23 20.86 -10.03
C GLU A 459 38.39 22.08 -10.45
N GLY A 460 37.08 21.96 -10.42
CA GLY A 460 36.13 23.00 -10.79
C GLY A 460 35.80 23.07 -12.28
N ASN A 461 36.28 22.12 -13.08
CA ASN A 461 35.87 22.00 -14.48
C ASN A 461 34.46 21.46 -14.58
N VAL A 462 33.70 21.95 -15.53
CA VAL A 462 32.38 21.45 -15.85
C VAL A 462 32.48 20.53 -17.06
N TRP A 463 31.99 19.30 -16.87
CA TRP A 463 31.90 18.31 -17.94
C TRP A 463 30.42 18.21 -18.37
N ALA A 464 30.20 18.28 -19.68
CA ALA A 464 28.86 18.17 -20.25
C ALA A 464 28.84 17.16 -21.39
N GLY A 465 27.82 16.30 -21.37
CA GLY A 465 27.61 15.23 -22.33
C GLY A 465 26.26 15.29 -23.00
N GLY A 466 26.21 14.94 -24.28
CA GLY A 466 25.02 14.92 -25.09
C GLY A 466 25.11 13.87 -26.22
N TYR A 467 24.56 14.16 -27.41
CA TYR A 467 24.39 13.15 -28.45
C TYR A 467 25.73 12.61 -28.98
N TYR A 468 26.65 13.44 -29.44
CA TYR A 468 27.98 13.02 -29.94
C TYR A 468 29.05 13.92 -29.41
N ASN A 469 28.75 14.69 -28.37
CA ASN A 469 29.66 15.68 -27.82
C ASN A 469 29.90 15.40 -26.35
N PHE A 470 31.17 15.26 -26.03
CA PHE A 470 31.67 15.35 -24.66
C PHE A 470 32.55 16.57 -24.57
N LYS A 471 32.35 17.43 -23.62
CA LYS A 471 33.08 18.69 -23.52
C LYS A 471 33.45 19.04 -22.08
N ARG A 472 34.62 19.65 -21.93
CA ARG A 472 35.08 20.30 -20.71
C ARG A 472 34.89 21.80 -20.86
N ILE A 473 34.29 22.43 -19.90
CA ILE A 473 34.06 23.87 -19.87
C ILE A 473 34.77 24.43 -18.64
N ASN A 474 35.75 25.32 -18.85
CA ASN A 474 36.36 26.11 -17.78
C ASN A 474 35.60 27.42 -17.67
N LEU A 475 34.78 27.56 -16.62
CA LEU A 475 33.95 28.74 -16.44
C LEU A 475 34.71 30.02 -16.11
N ALA A 476 35.91 29.92 -15.59
CA ALA A 476 36.76 31.08 -15.24
C ALA A 476 37.46 31.69 -16.48
N SER A 477 38.02 30.83 -17.36
CA SER A 477 38.66 31.25 -18.61
C SER A 477 37.70 31.34 -19.79
N GLY A 478 36.52 30.70 -19.70
CA GLY A 478 35.61 30.56 -20.84
C GLY A 478 36.07 29.53 -21.89
N GLU A 479 37.09 28.77 -21.61
CA GLU A 479 37.65 27.80 -22.54
C GLU A 479 36.81 26.52 -22.60
N VAL A 480 36.53 26.03 -23.82
CA VAL A 480 35.74 24.80 -24.05
C VAL A 480 36.58 23.84 -24.88
N GLU A 481 36.85 22.66 -24.34
CA GLU A 481 37.48 21.54 -25.06
C GLU A 481 36.41 20.52 -25.46
N HIS A 482 36.48 20.03 -26.69
CA HIS A 482 35.56 19.03 -27.25
C HIS A 482 36.28 17.69 -27.47
N TYR A 483 35.56 16.64 -27.13
CA TYR A 483 36.01 15.25 -27.33
C TYR A 483 34.94 14.49 -28.09
N SER A 484 35.35 13.79 -29.15
CA SER A 484 34.43 12.93 -29.93
C SER A 484 34.09 11.68 -29.14
N THR A 485 32.85 11.27 -29.20
CA THR A 485 32.33 10.03 -28.60
C THR A 485 31.65 9.20 -29.67
N GLU A 486 31.77 7.90 -29.58
CA GLU A 486 31.11 6.96 -30.48
C GLU A 486 29.61 6.89 -30.21
N TYR A 487 29.20 6.96 -28.92
CA TYR A 487 27.83 6.84 -28.49
C TYR A 487 27.36 8.07 -27.69
N PRO A 488 26.07 8.36 -27.76
CA PRO A 488 25.47 9.38 -26.91
C PRO A 488 25.72 9.16 -25.41
N ILE A 489 26.14 10.23 -24.73
CA ILE A 489 26.42 10.20 -23.29
C ILE A 489 25.10 10.37 -22.52
N THR A 490 24.93 9.52 -21.51
CA THR A 490 23.75 9.50 -20.64
C THR A 490 24.06 9.95 -19.24
N TYR A 491 25.25 9.65 -18.71
CA TYR A 491 25.63 9.98 -17.34
C TYR A 491 27.14 10.25 -17.21
N ILE A 492 27.52 11.22 -16.37
CA ILE A 492 28.92 11.56 -16.10
C ILE A 492 29.09 11.69 -14.58
N THR A 493 30.11 11.03 -14.02
CA THR A 493 30.51 11.20 -12.62
C THR A 493 32.01 10.97 -12.43
N SER A 494 32.53 11.35 -11.25
CA SER A 494 33.94 11.05 -10.92
C SER A 494 34.15 9.57 -10.70
N LYS A 495 35.28 9.07 -11.18
CA LYS A 495 35.86 7.81 -10.73
C LYS A 495 36.97 8.09 -9.70
N ASN A 496 37.83 9.03 -10.02
CA ASN A 496 38.89 9.55 -9.18
C ASN A 496 39.39 10.89 -9.76
N LYS A 497 40.48 11.45 -9.22
CA LYS A 497 41.00 12.73 -9.70
C LYS A 497 41.41 12.73 -11.17
N GLU A 498 41.88 11.60 -11.72
CA GLU A 498 42.37 11.48 -13.08
C GLU A 498 41.37 10.95 -14.09
N GLU A 499 40.32 10.25 -13.62
CA GLU A 499 39.37 9.55 -14.48
C GLU A 499 37.91 9.89 -14.13
N LEU A 500 37.07 9.94 -15.16
CA LEU A 500 35.63 10.03 -15.08
C LEU A 500 34.99 8.71 -15.49
N TRP A 501 33.89 8.36 -14.83
CA TRP A 501 32.94 7.39 -15.33
C TRP A 501 31.99 8.07 -16.32
N VAL A 502 31.82 7.47 -17.48
CA VAL A 502 30.95 7.95 -18.55
C VAL A 502 29.99 6.85 -18.97
N GLY A 503 28.73 7.00 -18.64
CA GLY A 503 27.66 6.16 -19.12
C GLY A 503 27.19 6.59 -20.50
N THR A 504 26.92 5.63 -21.37
CA THR A 504 26.42 5.85 -22.73
C THR A 504 25.17 5.00 -23.02
N ILE A 505 24.59 5.16 -24.18
CA ILE A 505 23.51 4.27 -24.64
C ILE A 505 23.99 2.84 -24.92
N ASN A 506 25.27 2.62 -24.98
CA ASN A 506 25.93 1.32 -25.32
C ASN A 506 26.99 0.92 -24.28
N GLY A 507 26.71 1.11 -22.97
CA GLY A 507 27.57 0.63 -21.91
C GLY A 507 28.37 1.70 -21.18
N LEU A 508 29.37 1.22 -20.43
CA LEU A 508 30.16 2.00 -19.49
C LEU A 508 31.56 2.25 -20.03
N TYR A 509 32.02 3.51 -19.96
CA TYR A 509 33.35 3.97 -20.35
C TYR A 509 34.09 4.66 -19.21
N LYS A 510 35.42 4.61 -19.23
CA LYS A 510 36.30 5.50 -18.45
C LYS A 510 36.87 6.57 -19.39
N PHE A 511 36.85 7.81 -18.94
CA PHE A 511 37.56 8.88 -19.64
C PHE A 511 38.76 9.32 -18.79
N ASN A 512 39.96 9.20 -19.32
CA ASN A 512 41.17 9.68 -18.66
C ASN A 512 41.41 11.15 -19.03
N LYS A 513 41.39 12.04 -18.01
CA LYS A 513 41.51 13.49 -18.20
C LYS A 513 42.87 13.94 -18.77
N ARG A 514 43.93 13.17 -18.48
CA ARG A 514 45.31 13.49 -18.94
C ARG A 514 45.56 13.04 -20.38
N SER A 515 45.27 11.77 -20.68
CA SER A 515 45.44 11.22 -22.04
C SER A 515 44.33 11.64 -22.99
N LYS A 516 43.22 12.14 -22.47
CA LYS A 516 41.99 12.55 -23.21
C LYS A 516 41.39 11.41 -24.04
N GLN A 517 41.49 10.18 -23.53
CA GLN A 517 41.00 8.97 -24.20
C GLN A 517 39.91 8.28 -23.43
N PHE A 518 38.97 7.71 -24.18
CA PHE A 518 37.95 6.79 -23.68
C PHE A 518 38.45 5.36 -23.67
N LEU A 519 38.14 4.62 -22.61
CA LEU A 519 38.35 3.18 -22.49
C LEU A 519 37.01 2.53 -22.17
N GLU A 520 36.59 1.63 -23.04
CA GLU A 520 35.38 0.83 -22.77
C GLU A 520 35.64 -0.17 -21.64
N VAL A 521 34.68 -0.28 -20.70
CA VAL A 521 34.75 -1.20 -19.56
C VAL A 521 33.82 -2.37 -19.76
N SER A 522 32.76 -2.18 -20.55
CA SER A 522 31.71 -3.16 -20.84
C SER A 522 31.86 -3.89 -22.16
N ASP A 523 33.06 -3.86 -22.78
CA ASP A 523 33.33 -4.43 -24.11
C ASP A 523 33.00 -5.93 -24.24
N SER A 524 33.05 -6.67 -23.14
CA SER A 524 32.77 -8.12 -23.10
C SER A 524 31.30 -8.47 -22.80
N VAL A 525 30.42 -7.48 -22.52
CA VAL A 525 29.04 -7.70 -22.09
C VAL A 525 28.08 -6.70 -22.74
N ASN A 526 26.89 -7.14 -23.06
CA ASN A 526 25.82 -6.24 -23.51
C ASN A 526 25.17 -5.57 -22.31
N MET A 527 25.68 -4.44 -21.86
CA MET A 527 25.16 -3.68 -20.72
C MET A 527 23.95 -2.81 -21.11
N GLY A 528 23.83 -2.42 -22.37
CA GLY A 528 22.79 -1.50 -22.84
C GLY A 528 22.96 -0.07 -22.32
N THR A 529 21.88 0.68 -22.26
CA THR A 529 21.90 2.10 -21.84
C THR A 529 22.17 2.24 -20.35
N VAL A 530 23.20 3.00 -20.00
CA VAL A 530 23.52 3.35 -18.60
C VAL A 530 22.68 4.56 -18.18
N ASN A 531 21.86 4.40 -17.14
CA ASN A 531 20.99 5.45 -16.62
C ASN A 531 21.62 6.23 -15.47
N THR A 532 22.40 5.55 -14.62
CA THR A 532 22.98 6.12 -13.40
C THR A 532 24.23 5.33 -13.00
N ILE A 533 25.17 5.99 -12.35
CA ILE A 533 26.40 5.40 -11.83
C ILE A 533 26.64 5.90 -10.41
N PHE A 534 26.88 4.98 -9.49
CA PHE A 534 27.28 5.27 -8.12
C PHE A 534 28.53 4.48 -7.76
N GLN A 535 29.52 5.11 -7.12
CA GLN A 535 30.71 4.45 -6.60
C GLN A 535 30.74 4.55 -5.08
N ASP A 536 30.95 3.42 -4.39
CA ASP A 536 31.09 3.37 -2.95
C ASP A 536 32.51 3.69 -2.47
N ASP A 537 32.70 3.78 -1.15
CA ASP A 537 34.00 4.05 -0.53
C ASP A 537 35.01 2.90 -0.71
N ASP A 538 34.53 1.70 -1.01
CA ASP A 538 35.35 0.51 -1.26
C ASP A 538 35.67 0.36 -2.78
N GLU A 539 35.44 1.43 -3.57
CA GLU A 539 35.65 1.55 -5.02
C GLU A 539 34.83 0.58 -5.87
N ASN A 540 33.80 -0.08 -5.35
CA ASN A 540 32.85 -0.78 -6.19
C ASN A 540 31.97 0.24 -6.90
N THR A 541 31.75 0.02 -8.19
CA THR A 541 30.91 0.91 -9.01
C THR A 541 29.62 0.19 -9.36
N TYR A 542 28.50 0.79 -8.99
CA TYR A 542 27.15 0.29 -9.24
C TYR A 542 26.57 1.05 -10.43
N ILE A 543 26.12 0.32 -11.44
CA ILE A 543 25.66 0.86 -12.71
C ILE A 543 24.20 0.44 -12.92
N GLY A 544 23.32 1.42 -12.91
CA GLY A 544 21.90 1.22 -13.22
C GLY A 544 21.67 1.35 -14.72
N THR A 545 20.98 0.37 -15.31
CA THR A 545 20.78 0.30 -16.74
C THR A 545 19.32 0.28 -17.14
N HIS A 546 19.04 0.51 -18.41
CA HIS A 546 17.74 0.27 -19.02
C HIS A 546 17.70 -1.14 -19.63
N GLY A 547 16.87 -2.00 -19.07
CA GLY A 547 16.56 -3.34 -19.58
C GLY A 547 17.49 -4.48 -19.14
N THR A 548 18.69 -4.19 -18.56
CA THR A 548 19.65 -5.23 -18.15
C THR A 548 19.93 -5.27 -16.64
N GLY A 549 19.19 -4.49 -15.84
CA GLY A 549 19.25 -4.51 -14.37
C GLY A 549 20.39 -3.70 -13.78
N LEU A 550 20.87 -4.14 -12.62
CA LEU A 550 21.99 -3.55 -11.87
C LEU A 550 23.28 -4.28 -12.20
N TRP A 551 24.30 -3.54 -12.63
CA TRP A 551 25.66 -4.05 -12.81
C TRP A 551 26.57 -3.55 -11.70
N VAL A 552 27.48 -4.39 -11.26
CA VAL A 552 28.51 -4.05 -10.26
C VAL A 552 29.89 -4.32 -10.84
N TYR A 553 30.67 -3.25 -10.97
CA TYR A 553 32.07 -3.33 -11.35
C TYR A 553 32.92 -3.29 -10.08
N ASN A 554 33.71 -4.34 -9.87
CA ASN A 554 34.68 -4.40 -8.79
C ASN A 554 36.05 -3.89 -9.30
N SER A 555 36.52 -2.81 -8.70
CA SER A 555 37.80 -2.15 -9.16
C SER A 555 39.05 -2.98 -8.90
N GLN A 556 39.03 -3.85 -7.88
CA GLN A 556 40.20 -4.69 -7.53
C GLN A 556 40.34 -5.88 -8.46
N THR A 557 39.23 -6.59 -8.71
CA THR A 557 39.20 -7.78 -9.58
C THR A 557 38.97 -7.45 -11.05
N LYS A 558 38.54 -6.21 -11.35
CA LYS A 558 38.10 -5.74 -12.67
C LYS A 558 36.98 -6.57 -13.27
N SER A 559 36.17 -7.21 -12.42
CA SER A 559 35.05 -8.06 -12.84
C SER A 559 33.74 -7.29 -12.84
N LEU A 560 32.85 -7.66 -13.75
CA LEU A 560 31.46 -7.20 -13.83
C LEU A 560 30.51 -8.31 -13.39
N THR A 561 29.58 -7.98 -12.53
CA THR A 561 28.50 -8.88 -12.07
C THR A 561 27.17 -8.19 -12.32
N SER A 562 26.17 -8.92 -12.83
CA SER A 562 24.82 -8.38 -13.08
C SER A 562 23.79 -9.00 -12.15
N PHE A 563 22.80 -8.18 -11.78
CA PHE A 563 21.59 -8.56 -11.07
C PHE A 563 20.39 -8.11 -11.90
N ASP A 564 19.56 -9.07 -12.29
CA ASP A 564 18.35 -8.84 -13.06
C ASP A 564 17.15 -9.63 -12.47
N THR A 565 15.97 -9.52 -13.07
CA THR A 565 14.77 -10.23 -12.65
C THR A 565 14.85 -11.75 -12.72
N LYS A 566 15.88 -12.32 -13.36
CA LYS A 566 16.06 -13.77 -13.51
C LYS A 566 16.99 -14.36 -12.46
N ASN A 567 17.91 -13.55 -11.94
CA ASN A 567 18.95 -14.02 -11.02
C ASN A 567 18.96 -13.28 -9.66
N SER A 568 18.02 -12.38 -9.45
CA SER A 568 17.88 -11.59 -8.21
C SER A 568 16.41 -11.35 -7.87
N ALA A 569 16.17 -10.70 -6.74
CA ALA A 569 14.83 -10.29 -6.31
C ALA A 569 14.37 -8.93 -6.88
N LEU A 570 15.04 -8.39 -7.89
CA LEU A 570 14.56 -7.23 -8.62
C LEU A 570 13.28 -7.56 -9.36
N LEU A 571 12.26 -6.68 -9.24
CA LEU A 571 10.99 -6.82 -9.96
C LEU A 571 11.05 -6.16 -11.36
N CYS A 572 12.05 -5.30 -11.59
CA CYS A 572 12.22 -4.57 -12.85
C CYS A 572 13.70 -4.45 -13.23
N ASN A 573 14.00 -4.60 -14.52
CA ASN A 573 15.34 -4.43 -15.06
C ASN A 573 15.70 -2.97 -15.43
N ASN A 574 14.76 -2.03 -15.26
CA ASN A 574 14.99 -0.61 -15.50
C ASN A 574 15.40 0.07 -14.20
N ILE A 575 16.71 0.25 -14.01
CA ILE A 575 17.27 0.96 -12.86
C ILE A 575 17.45 2.43 -13.24
N TYR A 576 16.78 3.33 -12.53
CA TYR A 576 16.75 4.76 -12.88
C TYR A 576 17.70 5.62 -12.07
N CYS A 577 17.79 5.39 -10.75
CA CYS A 577 18.70 6.13 -9.89
C CYS A 577 19.26 5.22 -8.78
N ILE A 578 20.51 5.43 -8.37
CA ILE A 578 21.18 4.71 -7.28
C ILE A 578 21.73 5.75 -6.30
N LEU A 579 21.33 5.66 -5.04
CA LEU A 579 21.76 6.56 -3.96
C LEU A 579 22.31 5.76 -2.77
N PRO A 580 23.25 6.30 -1.99
CA PRO A 580 23.70 5.66 -0.77
C PRO A 580 22.60 5.67 0.30
N GLY A 581 22.39 4.56 0.98
CA GLY A 581 21.53 4.46 2.16
C GLY A 581 22.15 5.10 3.41
N SER A 582 21.49 4.97 4.55
CA SER A 582 21.99 5.51 5.83
C SER A 582 23.15 4.74 6.41
N LYS A 583 23.22 3.44 6.14
CA LYS A 583 24.27 2.54 6.63
C LYS A 583 25.25 2.19 5.50
N LYS A 584 26.52 2.01 5.88
CA LYS A 584 27.53 1.49 4.91
C LYS A 584 27.05 0.15 4.35
N GLY A 585 27.16 -0.01 3.03
CA GLY A 585 26.70 -1.21 2.33
C GLY A 585 25.19 -1.26 2.04
N GLU A 586 24.46 -0.16 2.22
CA GLU A 586 23.07 -0.02 1.77
C GLU A 586 22.98 0.96 0.61
N LEU A 587 22.28 0.57 -0.44
CA LEU A 587 21.95 1.42 -1.59
C LEU A 587 20.45 1.50 -1.74
N ILE A 588 19.96 2.69 -2.04
CA ILE A 588 18.55 2.92 -2.35
C ILE A 588 18.44 3.17 -3.85
N ILE A 589 17.66 2.32 -4.50
CA ILE A 589 17.56 2.24 -5.95
C ILE A 589 16.12 2.55 -6.33
N SER A 590 15.91 3.44 -7.28
CA SER A 590 14.60 3.59 -7.93
C SER A 590 14.58 2.83 -9.24
N THR A 591 13.49 2.10 -9.47
CA THR A 591 13.17 1.44 -10.74
C THR A 591 11.97 2.10 -11.39
N GLU A 592 11.26 1.45 -12.28
CA GLU A 592 10.09 2.05 -12.93
C GLU A 592 8.95 2.33 -11.93
N ASN A 593 8.65 1.38 -11.01
CA ASN A 593 7.48 1.41 -10.14
C ASN A 593 7.77 1.07 -8.67
N GLU A 594 9.04 0.92 -8.29
CA GLU A 594 9.44 0.52 -6.94
C GLU A 594 10.67 1.26 -6.44
N LEU A 595 10.84 1.30 -5.15
CA LEU A 595 12.08 1.62 -4.48
C LEU A 595 12.68 0.35 -3.89
N VAL A 596 13.97 0.15 -4.08
CA VAL A 596 14.68 -1.05 -3.62
C VAL A 596 15.79 -0.65 -2.66
N CYS A 597 15.81 -1.25 -1.48
CA CYS A 597 16.96 -1.20 -0.59
C CYS A 597 17.86 -2.41 -0.87
N TYR A 598 18.97 -2.18 -1.54
CA TYR A 598 19.97 -3.22 -1.84
C TYR A 598 21.03 -3.27 -0.75
N LYS A 599 21.16 -4.41 -0.08
CA LYS A 599 22.20 -4.68 0.91
C LYS A 599 23.37 -5.38 0.25
N THR A 600 24.44 -4.64 0.01
CA THR A 600 25.54 -5.06 -0.87
C THR A 600 26.31 -6.28 -0.35
N GLN A 601 26.50 -6.39 0.96
CA GLN A 601 27.21 -7.52 1.60
C GLN A 601 26.40 -8.81 1.57
N GLU A 602 25.10 -8.71 1.86
CA GLU A 602 24.17 -9.83 1.90
C GLU A 602 23.67 -10.20 0.50
N LYS A 603 23.80 -9.29 -0.47
CA LYS A 603 23.23 -9.36 -1.84
C LYS A 603 21.70 -9.51 -1.83
N VAL A 604 21.04 -8.89 -0.87
CA VAL A 604 19.59 -8.92 -0.67
C VAL A 604 18.96 -7.65 -1.20
N PHE A 605 17.86 -7.80 -1.95
CA PHE A 605 17.04 -6.72 -2.50
C PHE A 605 15.70 -6.69 -1.75
N LEU A 606 15.43 -5.62 -1.01
CA LEU A 606 14.17 -5.40 -0.32
C LEU A 606 13.37 -4.37 -1.10
N SER A 607 12.29 -4.80 -1.73
CA SER A 607 11.46 -3.92 -2.56
C SER A 607 10.35 -3.25 -1.77
N TRP A 608 10.08 -2.00 -2.09
CA TRP A 608 8.94 -1.23 -1.61
C TRP A 608 8.10 -0.81 -2.81
N THR A 609 6.88 -1.31 -2.87
CA THR A 609 5.99 -1.20 -4.03
C THR A 609 4.64 -0.60 -3.65
N LYS A 610 3.75 -0.45 -4.63
CA LYS A 610 2.33 -0.06 -4.43
C LYS A 610 1.63 -0.96 -3.40
N GLU A 611 1.96 -2.25 -3.34
CA GLU A 611 1.36 -3.19 -2.38
C GLU A 611 1.65 -2.83 -0.92
N GLN A 612 2.80 -2.20 -0.68
CA GLN A 612 3.20 -1.69 0.62
C GLN A 612 2.95 -0.20 0.79
N GLY A 613 2.09 0.39 -0.02
CA GLY A 613 1.66 1.78 0.10
C GLY A 613 2.58 2.81 -0.56
N LEU A 614 3.56 2.41 -1.36
CA LEU A 614 4.27 3.38 -2.20
C LEU A 614 3.31 3.91 -3.26
N LEU A 615 3.29 5.22 -3.48
CA LEU A 615 2.46 5.83 -4.52
C LEU A 615 2.77 5.21 -5.89
N PRO A 616 1.75 5.02 -6.75
CA PRO A 616 1.94 4.54 -8.11
C PRO A 616 2.50 5.65 -9.02
N ALA A 617 3.68 6.17 -8.65
CA ALA A 617 4.40 7.17 -9.43
C ALA A 617 5.51 6.49 -10.22
N LYS A 618 5.72 6.92 -11.47
CA LYS A 618 6.84 6.46 -12.28
C LYS A 618 8.06 7.32 -11.99
N PHE A 619 9.11 6.70 -11.49
CA PHE A 619 10.37 7.40 -11.24
C PHE A 619 11.07 7.79 -12.56
N ASN A 620 11.90 8.82 -12.51
CA ASN A 620 12.62 9.32 -13.66
C ASN A 620 14.11 9.00 -13.57
N THR A 621 14.73 8.82 -14.75
CA THR A 621 16.16 8.47 -14.90
C THR A 621 17.06 9.54 -14.27
N ALA A 622 18.02 9.13 -13.45
CA ALA A 622 18.97 9.99 -12.74
C ALA A 622 18.33 11.08 -11.85
N SER A 623 17.04 10.95 -11.59
CA SER A 623 16.28 11.92 -10.80
C SER A 623 16.23 11.53 -9.32
N GLY A 624 17.33 11.72 -8.61
CA GLY A 624 17.39 11.44 -7.17
C GLY A 624 18.61 12.09 -6.54
N ILE A 625 18.47 12.46 -5.27
CA ILE A 625 19.53 13.01 -4.43
C ILE A 625 19.42 12.51 -3.00
N ARG A 626 20.56 12.40 -2.33
CA ARG A 626 20.63 12.36 -0.88
C ARG A 626 21.01 13.75 -0.39
N THR A 627 20.13 14.37 0.40
CA THR A 627 20.36 15.71 0.94
C THR A 627 21.45 15.71 2.00
N ARG A 628 22.04 16.86 2.30
CA ARG A 628 23.01 17.03 3.38
C ARG A 628 22.45 16.69 4.76
N LYS A 629 21.12 16.74 4.92
CA LYS A 629 20.42 16.32 6.14
C LYS A 629 20.23 14.83 6.22
N GLY A 630 20.56 14.09 5.14
CA GLY A 630 20.43 12.65 5.06
C GLY A 630 19.11 12.17 4.45
N ASP A 631 18.15 13.05 4.16
CA ASP A 631 16.91 12.69 3.48
C ASP A 631 17.19 12.24 2.04
N ILE A 632 16.41 11.29 1.55
CA ILE A 632 16.52 10.73 0.20
C ILE A 632 15.33 11.22 -0.61
N LEU A 633 15.59 11.88 -1.73
CA LEU A 633 14.57 12.45 -2.61
C LEU A 633 14.65 11.77 -3.98
N PHE A 634 13.51 11.31 -4.50
CA PHE A 634 13.38 10.81 -5.87
C PHE A 634 12.35 11.61 -6.65
N GLY A 635 12.71 12.02 -7.85
CA GLY A 635 11.78 12.66 -8.78
C GLY A 635 10.98 11.63 -9.57
N SER A 636 9.70 11.93 -9.74
CA SER A 636 8.74 11.10 -10.46
C SER A 636 7.97 11.91 -11.51
N ASP A 637 7.06 11.25 -12.21
CA ASP A 637 6.10 11.88 -13.13
C ASP A 637 5.03 12.73 -12.40
N GLN A 638 4.94 12.63 -11.07
CA GLN A 638 3.92 13.30 -10.26
C GLN A 638 4.48 14.19 -9.13
N GLY A 639 5.78 14.42 -9.08
CA GLY A 639 6.45 15.21 -8.05
C GLY A 639 7.65 14.51 -7.43
N ILE A 640 8.00 14.89 -6.20
CA ILE A 640 9.14 14.35 -5.45
C ILE A 640 8.64 13.45 -4.34
N ILE A 641 9.17 12.24 -4.28
CA ILE A 641 9.02 11.35 -3.12
C ILE A 641 10.24 11.56 -2.22
N ALA A 642 9.99 12.05 -1.01
CA ALA A 642 11.01 12.34 0.00
C ALA A 642 10.90 11.34 1.16
N ILE A 643 11.99 10.61 1.44
CA ILE A 643 12.09 9.56 2.45
C ILE A 643 13.15 9.97 3.46
N LYS A 644 12.91 9.70 4.74
CA LYS A 644 13.96 9.86 5.76
C LYS A 644 15.08 8.86 5.52
N GLY A 645 16.33 9.30 5.66
CA GLY A 645 17.49 8.49 5.33
C GLY A 645 17.68 7.25 6.20
N ASP A 646 17.07 7.18 7.37
CA ASP A 646 17.16 6.09 8.34
C ASP A 646 15.98 5.09 8.27
N PHE A 647 15.24 5.09 7.17
CA PHE A 647 14.12 4.17 6.99
C PHE A 647 14.56 2.69 6.95
N ASN A 648 13.66 1.82 7.40
CA ASN A 648 13.85 0.37 7.33
C ASN A 648 12.63 -0.28 6.67
N LEU A 649 12.87 -1.27 5.81
CA LEU A 649 11.83 -2.13 5.26
C LEU A 649 11.72 -3.41 6.08
N PRO A 650 10.49 -3.92 6.34
CA PRO A 650 10.31 -5.21 7.00
C PRO A 650 10.96 -6.34 6.20
N ARG A 651 11.55 -7.30 6.91
CA ARG A 651 12.20 -8.48 6.30
C ARG A 651 11.38 -9.76 6.43
N SER A 652 10.49 -9.84 7.40
CA SER A 652 9.66 -11.03 7.63
C SER A 652 8.20 -10.67 7.49
N PHE A 653 7.47 -11.54 6.82
CA PHE A 653 6.03 -11.38 6.59
C PHE A 653 5.32 -12.66 6.99
N GLN A 654 4.14 -12.52 7.57
CA GLN A 654 3.29 -13.68 7.81
C GLN A 654 2.67 -14.16 6.50
N SER A 655 2.59 -15.45 6.35
CA SER A 655 2.01 -16.12 5.20
C SER A 655 1.30 -17.37 5.68
N LYS A 656 0.13 -17.66 5.13
CA LYS A 656 -0.58 -18.91 5.36
C LYS A 656 -0.78 -19.61 4.03
N LEU A 657 -0.16 -20.79 3.89
CA LEU A 657 -0.26 -21.61 2.68
C LEU A 657 -1.54 -22.41 2.71
N VAL A 658 -2.42 -22.17 1.77
CA VAL A 658 -3.72 -22.84 1.64
C VAL A 658 -3.83 -23.59 0.31
N LEU A 659 -4.56 -24.71 0.34
CA LEU A 659 -4.92 -25.46 -0.86
C LEU A 659 -6.32 -25.02 -1.28
N SER A 660 -6.42 -24.32 -2.41
CA SER A 660 -7.67 -23.67 -2.79
C SER A 660 -8.58 -24.54 -3.66
N ASP A 661 -7.99 -25.41 -4.49
CA ASP A 661 -8.72 -26.22 -5.44
C ASP A 661 -8.08 -27.60 -5.65
N PHE A 662 -8.90 -28.61 -5.87
CA PHE A 662 -8.46 -29.95 -6.25
C PHE A 662 -9.21 -30.43 -7.49
N ASN A 663 -8.47 -30.87 -8.50
CA ASN A 663 -9.05 -31.32 -9.76
C ASN A 663 -8.54 -32.70 -10.13
N ILE A 664 -9.41 -33.57 -10.63
CA ILE A 664 -9.09 -34.83 -11.26
C ILE A 664 -9.55 -34.78 -12.72
N HIS A 665 -8.67 -35.12 -13.65
CA HIS A 665 -8.94 -35.03 -15.09
C HIS A 665 -9.51 -33.65 -15.51
N TYR A 666 -8.99 -32.55 -14.91
CA TYR A 666 -9.43 -31.16 -15.13
C TYR A 666 -10.85 -30.83 -14.64
N GLN A 667 -11.48 -31.74 -13.89
CA GLN A 667 -12.78 -31.51 -13.26
C GLN A 667 -12.57 -31.16 -11.79
N HIS A 668 -13.22 -30.13 -11.34
CA HIS A 668 -13.20 -29.70 -9.93
C HIS A 668 -13.86 -30.75 -9.05
N ILE A 669 -13.18 -31.15 -7.96
CA ILE A 669 -13.61 -32.18 -7.02
C ILE A 669 -13.84 -31.55 -5.65
N THR A 670 -15.05 -31.74 -5.14
CA THR A 670 -15.42 -31.36 -3.78
C THR A 670 -15.82 -32.61 -2.96
N PRO A 671 -15.81 -32.51 -1.64
CA PRO A 671 -16.36 -33.59 -0.79
C PRO A 671 -17.84 -33.84 -1.11
N GLY A 672 -18.26 -35.12 -1.03
CA GLY A 672 -19.65 -35.54 -1.25
C GLY A 672 -20.08 -35.74 -2.70
N ILE A 673 -19.22 -35.47 -3.69
CA ILE A 673 -19.45 -35.85 -5.08
C ILE A 673 -19.15 -37.36 -5.22
N GLU A 674 -19.90 -38.03 -6.09
CA GLU A 674 -19.70 -39.45 -6.39
C GLU A 674 -18.25 -39.70 -6.85
N ASN A 675 -17.60 -40.70 -6.27
CA ASN A 675 -16.19 -41.06 -6.49
C ASN A 675 -15.18 -39.95 -6.07
N SER A 676 -15.57 -39.00 -5.24
CA SER A 676 -14.63 -38.06 -4.67
C SER A 676 -13.65 -38.73 -3.71
N PRO A 677 -12.34 -38.52 -3.84
CA PRO A 677 -11.36 -39.00 -2.87
C PRO A 677 -11.28 -38.06 -1.64
N LEU A 678 -12.05 -36.98 -1.60
CA LEU A 678 -12.06 -36.02 -0.51
C LEU A 678 -13.23 -36.30 0.45
N GLU A 679 -12.92 -36.47 1.72
CA GLU A 679 -13.90 -36.51 2.81
C GLU A 679 -14.15 -35.14 3.42
N LYS A 680 -13.16 -34.23 3.30
CA LYS A 680 -13.17 -32.86 3.77
C LYS A 680 -12.69 -31.92 2.65
N PRO A 681 -12.89 -30.61 2.76
CA PRO A 681 -12.28 -29.62 1.86
C PRO A 681 -10.78 -29.90 1.70
N ILE A 682 -10.24 -29.71 0.51
CA ILE A 682 -8.83 -30.01 0.21
C ILE A 682 -7.86 -29.37 1.20
N ASP A 683 -8.19 -28.17 1.65
CA ASP A 683 -7.38 -27.42 2.61
C ASP A 683 -7.34 -28.06 4.02
N GLU A 684 -8.30 -28.92 4.37
CA GLU A 684 -8.39 -29.62 5.65
C GLU A 684 -7.99 -31.11 5.53
N THR A 685 -7.57 -31.51 4.32
CA THR A 685 -7.25 -32.90 3.99
C THR A 685 -5.76 -33.16 4.20
N GLU A 686 -5.43 -34.14 5.04
CA GLU A 686 -4.06 -34.57 5.30
C GLU A 686 -3.63 -35.71 4.38
N SER A 687 -4.59 -36.50 3.89
CA SER A 687 -4.34 -37.65 3.04
C SER A 687 -5.43 -37.81 1.99
N ILE A 688 -5.03 -38.11 0.76
CA ILE A 688 -5.90 -38.32 -0.40
C ILE A 688 -5.64 -39.73 -0.94
N THR A 689 -6.68 -40.53 -1.09
CA THR A 689 -6.57 -41.87 -1.73
C THR A 689 -7.19 -41.84 -3.11
N LEU A 690 -6.34 -41.88 -4.14
CA LEU A 690 -6.75 -41.86 -5.54
C LEU A 690 -7.02 -43.29 -6.06
N MET A 691 -8.07 -43.46 -6.86
CA MET A 691 -8.33 -44.69 -7.59
C MET A 691 -7.36 -44.84 -8.79
N HIS A 692 -7.20 -46.06 -9.30
CA HIS A 692 -6.29 -46.35 -10.42
C HIS A 692 -6.54 -45.48 -11.69
N ASN A 693 -7.77 -45.06 -11.90
CA ASN A 693 -8.18 -44.22 -13.02
C ASN A 693 -8.12 -42.69 -12.69
N GLN A 694 -7.72 -42.33 -11.48
CA GLN A 694 -7.57 -40.91 -11.03
C GLN A 694 -6.10 -40.50 -11.01
N ASN A 695 -5.31 -40.97 -11.96
CA ASN A 695 -3.86 -40.77 -12.03
C ASN A 695 -3.41 -39.43 -12.63
N ILE A 696 -4.36 -38.53 -12.94
CA ILE A 696 -4.13 -37.16 -13.38
C ILE A 696 -4.84 -36.25 -12.40
N PHE A 697 -4.08 -35.51 -11.60
CA PHE A 697 -4.65 -34.55 -10.68
C PHE A 697 -3.89 -33.22 -10.66
N SER A 698 -4.57 -32.20 -10.22
CA SER A 698 -3.93 -30.89 -9.90
C SER A 698 -4.48 -30.31 -8.61
N ILE A 699 -3.58 -29.61 -7.90
CA ILE A 699 -3.88 -28.87 -6.68
C ILE A 699 -3.50 -27.42 -6.93
N ASP A 700 -4.43 -26.53 -6.67
CA ASP A 700 -4.17 -25.10 -6.69
C ASP A 700 -3.76 -24.65 -5.28
N VAL A 701 -2.67 -23.90 -5.19
CA VAL A 701 -2.12 -23.42 -3.93
C VAL A 701 -2.11 -21.89 -3.91
N SER A 702 -2.40 -21.32 -2.77
CA SER A 702 -2.24 -19.87 -2.58
C SER A 702 -1.65 -19.56 -1.22
N SER A 703 -0.97 -18.44 -1.14
CA SER A 703 -0.47 -17.87 0.11
C SER A 703 -1.38 -16.71 0.49
N ILE A 704 -1.95 -16.75 1.68
CA ILE A 704 -2.66 -15.60 2.23
C ILE A 704 -1.60 -14.69 2.83
N ASN A 705 -1.31 -13.61 2.12
CA ASN A 705 -0.35 -12.61 2.50
C ASN A 705 -0.82 -11.23 2.04
N TYR A 706 -0.87 -10.26 2.95
CA TYR A 706 -1.37 -8.92 2.66
C TYR A 706 -0.27 -7.87 2.55
N ASP A 707 0.98 -8.21 2.87
CA ASP A 707 2.11 -7.29 2.84
C ASP A 707 2.84 -7.31 1.49
N CYS A 708 3.07 -8.50 0.93
CA CYS A 708 3.85 -8.67 -0.30
C CYS A 708 3.37 -9.84 -1.17
N PRO A 709 2.08 -9.89 -1.55
CA PRO A 709 1.49 -11.05 -2.23
C PRO A 709 2.13 -11.36 -3.59
N SER A 710 2.64 -10.35 -4.31
CA SER A 710 3.32 -10.53 -5.60
C SER A 710 4.74 -11.11 -5.47
N ARG A 711 5.32 -11.12 -4.26
CA ARG A 711 6.68 -11.60 -4.00
C ARG A 711 6.73 -13.00 -3.40
N VAL A 712 5.59 -13.70 -3.36
CA VAL A 712 5.54 -15.09 -2.91
C VAL A 712 5.73 -16.02 -4.11
N LEU A 713 6.76 -16.84 -4.03
CA LEU A 713 7.05 -17.91 -4.98
C LEU A 713 6.68 -19.27 -4.36
N TYR A 714 6.31 -20.20 -5.22
CA TYR A 714 5.98 -21.57 -4.82
C TYR A 714 6.99 -22.55 -5.36
N SER A 715 7.28 -23.57 -4.54
CA SER A 715 8.11 -24.70 -4.92
C SER A 715 7.51 -25.96 -4.29
N TRP A 716 7.52 -27.06 -5.00
CA TRP A 716 6.97 -28.31 -4.52
C TRP A 716 7.77 -29.52 -5.01
N LYS A 717 7.56 -30.65 -4.33
CA LYS A 717 8.06 -31.96 -4.74
C LYS A 717 7.06 -33.03 -4.33
N LEU A 718 7.07 -34.17 -5.04
CA LEU A 718 6.29 -35.33 -4.72
C LEU A 718 7.26 -36.48 -4.35
N GLU A 719 7.56 -36.60 -3.06
CA GLU A 719 8.48 -37.66 -2.55
C GLU A 719 7.96 -39.04 -2.90
N GLY A 720 8.84 -39.86 -3.41
CA GLY A 720 8.52 -41.21 -3.94
C GLY A 720 8.22 -41.25 -5.45
N PHE A 721 7.97 -40.09 -6.07
CA PHE A 721 7.81 -39.94 -7.52
C PHE A 721 8.96 -39.09 -8.12
N TYR A 722 9.22 -37.91 -7.55
CA TYR A 722 10.31 -37.04 -7.90
C TYR A 722 10.74 -36.26 -6.64
N ASP A 723 11.94 -36.56 -6.13
CA ASP A 723 12.38 -36.10 -4.81
C ASP A 723 13.05 -34.75 -4.81
N GLU A 724 13.31 -34.16 -6.00
CA GLU A 724 13.87 -32.82 -6.11
C GLU A 724 12.79 -31.74 -6.04
N TRP A 725 13.12 -30.61 -5.41
CA TRP A 725 12.25 -29.45 -5.40
C TRP A 725 12.18 -28.80 -6.78
N THR A 726 10.98 -28.45 -7.21
CA THR A 726 10.83 -27.58 -8.39
C THR A 726 11.52 -26.23 -8.17
N LYS A 727 11.99 -25.64 -9.24
CA LYS A 727 12.52 -24.27 -9.15
C LYS A 727 11.41 -23.32 -8.66
N PRO A 728 11.67 -22.47 -7.62
CA PRO A 728 10.70 -21.50 -7.16
C PRO A 728 10.17 -20.63 -8.31
N SER A 729 8.86 -20.49 -8.39
CA SER A 729 8.19 -19.71 -9.45
C SER A 729 6.85 -19.15 -8.95
N GLU A 730 6.27 -18.22 -9.69
CA GLU A 730 4.94 -17.68 -9.43
C GLU A 730 3.81 -18.68 -9.74
N SER A 731 4.13 -19.82 -10.39
CA SER A 731 3.14 -20.83 -10.70
C SER A 731 2.58 -21.42 -9.41
N HIS A 732 1.27 -21.35 -9.26
CA HIS A 732 0.53 -21.83 -8.10
C HIS A 732 -0.22 -23.14 -8.37
N LEU A 733 -0.21 -23.62 -9.63
CA LEU A 733 -0.89 -24.86 -10.03
C LEU A 733 0.08 -26.03 -10.04
N ILE A 734 -0.04 -26.90 -9.07
CA ILE A 734 0.66 -28.19 -8.97
C ILE A 734 -0.08 -29.21 -9.83
N ARG A 735 0.60 -29.81 -10.81
CA ARG A 735 -0.02 -30.80 -11.69
C ARG A 735 0.87 -32.04 -11.82
N TYR A 736 0.25 -33.18 -11.67
CA TYR A 736 0.86 -34.49 -11.92
C TYR A 736 0.01 -35.31 -12.88
N THR A 737 0.68 -36.06 -13.75
CA THR A 737 0.05 -36.93 -14.76
C THR A 737 0.70 -38.28 -14.74
N ASN A 738 -0.09 -39.35 -15.00
CA ASN A 738 0.37 -40.71 -15.09
C ASN A 738 1.15 -41.22 -13.87
N ILE A 739 0.67 -40.89 -12.66
CA ILE A 739 1.27 -41.37 -11.43
C ILE A 739 0.98 -42.86 -11.31
N ASN A 740 2.02 -43.67 -11.04
CA ASN A 740 1.89 -45.08 -10.75
C ASN A 740 1.24 -45.30 -9.38
N PRO A 741 0.58 -46.47 -9.16
CA PRO A 741 0.13 -46.80 -7.82
C PRO A 741 1.29 -46.83 -6.82
N GLY A 742 1.15 -46.11 -5.70
CA GLY A 742 2.20 -45.98 -4.70
C GLY A 742 1.73 -45.10 -3.53
N LYS A 743 2.62 -44.86 -2.60
CA LYS A 743 2.43 -43.88 -1.53
C LYS A 743 3.41 -42.72 -1.74
N TYR A 744 2.89 -41.53 -1.77
CA TYR A 744 3.65 -40.33 -2.07
C TYR A 744 3.40 -39.26 -1.00
N THR A 745 4.35 -38.36 -0.82
CA THR A 745 4.17 -37.18 0.02
C THR A 745 4.40 -35.94 -0.81
N LEU A 746 3.33 -35.19 -1.08
CA LEU A 746 3.43 -33.89 -1.69
C LEU A 746 3.87 -32.87 -0.65
N LYS A 747 5.03 -32.23 -0.85
CA LYS A 747 5.54 -31.14 -0.04
C LYS A 747 5.52 -29.86 -0.84
N ILE A 748 5.08 -28.77 -0.22
CA ILE A 748 4.86 -27.48 -0.87
C ILE A 748 5.47 -26.40 0.02
N ARG A 749 6.16 -25.44 -0.60
CA ARG A 749 6.76 -24.27 0.07
C ARG A 749 6.25 -22.99 -0.52
N ALA A 750 5.93 -22.03 0.36
CA ALA A 750 5.84 -20.61 0.03
C ALA A 750 7.19 -19.95 0.38
N ILE A 751 7.80 -19.27 -0.57
CA ILE A 751 9.15 -18.73 -0.48
C ILE A 751 9.09 -17.24 -0.78
N LEU A 752 9.73 -16.41 0.05
CA LEU A 752 9.86 -14.98 -0.20
C LEU A 752 10.93 -14.76 -1.30
N LEU A 753 10.59 -14.00 -2.33
CA LEU A 753 11.49 -13.68 -3.45
C LEU A 753 12.74 -12.92 -2.99
N ASP A 754 12.62 -12.03 -2.00
CA ASP A 754 13.65 -11.08 -1.58
C ASP A 754 14.97 -11.76 -1.16
N ASP A 755 14.87 -12.83 -0.38
CA ASP A 755 16.02 -13.51 0.24
C ASP A 755 15.95 -15.05 0.14
N GLY A 756 14.91 -15.57 -0.51
CA GLY A 756 14.69 -17.00 -0.63
C GLY A 756 14.24 -17.68 0.68
N HIS A 757 13.82 -16.88 1.68
CA HIS A 757 13.33 -17.43 2.95
C HIS A 757 12.05 -18.25 2.76
N ILE A 758 12.00 -19.43 3.38
CA ILE A 758 10.78 -20.25 3.40
C ILE A 758 9.81 -19.65 4.42
N MET A 759 8.72 -19.08 3.93
CA MET A 759 7.68 -18.46 4.75
C MET A 759 6.82 -19.52 5.42
N GLU A 760 6.47 -20.57 4.69
CA GLU A 760 5.68 -21.68 5.18
C GLU A 760 5.92 -22.95 4.35
N GLU A 761 5.79 -24.11 4.98
CA GLU A 761 5.84 -25.44 4.34
C GLU A 761 4.63 -26.26 4.74
N ARG A 762 4.05 -26.96 3.78
CA ARG A 762 2.89 -27.84 3.96
C ARG A 762 3.11 -29.17 3.28
N GLN A 763 2.48 -30.24 3.79
CA GLN A 763 2.54 -31.56 3.19
C GLN A 763 1.16 -32.24 3.16
N VAL A 764 0.95 -33.08 2.14
CA VAL A 764 -0.25 -33.93 1.95
C VAL A 764 0.19 -35.30 1.49
N GLN A 765 -0.38 -36.34 2.08
CA GLN A 765 -0.18 -37.76 1.66
C GLN A 765 -1.05 -38.03 0.44
N ILE A 766 -0.51 -38.72 -0.57
CA ILE A 766 -1.23 -39.10 -1.79
C ILE A 766 -1.01 -40.59 -2.08
#